data_634a6abb4b210908d907862d075a7fbb
#
_entry.id   634a6abb4b210908d907862d075a7fbb
#
_cell.length_a   1.000
_cell.length_b   1.000
_cell.length_c   1.000
_cell.angle_alpha   90.00
_cell.angle_beta   90.00
_cell.angle_gamma   90.00
#
_symmetry.space_group_name_H-M   'P 1'
#
loop_
_entity.id
_entity.type
_entity.pdbx_description
1 polymer ?
#
loop_
_entity_poly.entity_id
_entity_poly.type
_entity_poly.pdbx_seq_one_letter_code
_entity_poly.pdbx_strand_id
1 'polypeptide(L)'
;MRPVKAGRPQRLALSKPHAAALLPSLFLLATTALSTPAQADTRLLDIYIPRQSVDDALLDLALQARVSLGGSLTSCAGVSPAISGRMSLDAALTRLLAGSGCRHAIRQDGAVIISRQSSTAPVSARPIAPRPAAPVAPPQDVAQVSEVVVTAPRRPELIQSSSSAMTAVGAERIARAGVTGMQGLDSLVSGMTVTNLGPGRNKILLRGISDGVFTGLTQSTVGLYLDLTPVTYAAPDPDLKLIDIDRVEVLRGPQGTLYGTGPIGGVVRIVTRAPAMGEESLSLSATRSRTDGGGWNSDYGLVANLPIAGDRAAIRAALYGETYSGYINDVELNLRRVNDGARRGGRLSAALEIAPGWTARAGVVHQSIVTEDTHYVYRGLGPLRRANLVREPHQNRFDQGSASIEGRGAWGRLNASVSVVEHGFKSRYDASSALRRFGSGWRIGALDEGKDIHLIVGEANFASPDIGRWRWLAGGLVSSNTTRTNPVLSALTPEPRAIYSEARRDRLNEAAVYGEASLDLPYDLTLTAGARYYALEYDTTSLVRQFTRSRSFDGRGESAGFTPKIALVWQPSDRLNLSALVSRGHRAGGFNTAGVIGQDFSGLSDSPARQYKPDSLWNAELGAKYRSADGRARLRAAVYAARWRNVQSDQFLPSGLAYVVNVGDGADKGFEVEANWRPTETLELFANGLVADPRITSPSARFDSRRDASLPGVPRASANVGFSWHRPLGERLQLLADGGLSYVGASRLTFDGRQQYRMGDYGTGRLALGVEASAWTATVFVDNLFDTEANTFAYSDPFRLPDAQAITPLRPRTIGLTLRWASR
;
A
#
# COMPACT_ATOMS: atom_id res chain seq x y z
N MET A 1 32.30 40.07 -44.57
CA MET A 1 31.83 39.56 -43.28
C MET A 1 30.48 38.86 -43.49
N ARG A 2 30.47 37.58 -43.60
CA ARG A 2 29.22 36.79 -43.72
C ARG A 2 28.88 36.19 -42.36
N PRO A 3 27.60 36.11 -41.95
CA PRO A 3 27.23 35.57 -40.67
C PRO A 3 27.32 34.03 -40.65
N VAL A 4 27.89 33.49 -39.58
CA VAL A 4 28.01 32.08 -39.29
C VAL A 4 26.65 31.55 -38.85
N LYS A 5 26.15 30.52 -39.51
CA LYS A 5 24.92 29.81 -39.15
C LYS A 5 25.15 29.06 -37.81
N ALA A 6 24.34 29.39 -36.81
CA ALA A 6 24.24 28.66 -35.57
C ALA A 6 23.79 27.20 -35.81
N GLY A 7 24.61 26.26 -35.43
CA GLY A 7 24.30 24.82 -35.44
C GLY A 7 23.20 24.51 -34.44
N ARG A 8 22.17 23.79 -34.88
CA ARG A 8 21.13 23.22 -33.99
C ARG A 8 21.77 22.23 -33.00
N PRO A 9 21.38 22.23 -31.72
CA PRO A 9 21.82 21.22 -30.78
C PRO A 9 21.28 19.85 -31.21
N GLN A 10 22.16 18.87 -31.25
CA GLN A 10 21.82 17.45 -31.45
C GLN A 10 20.86 17.02 -30.33
N ARG A 11 19.64 16.70 -30.70
CA ARG A 11 18.72 15.98 -29.86
C ARG A 11 19.31 14.59 -29.62
N LEU A 12 19.57 14.24 -28.38
CA LEU A 12 19.69 12.83 -27.97
C LEU A 12 18.38 12.16 -28.43
N ALA A 13 18.48 11.33 -29.45
CA ALA A 13 17.37 10.58 -29.98
C ALA A 13 16.95 9.50 -28.96
N LEU A 14 16.01 9.85 -28.10
CA LEU A 14 15.12 8.87 -27.49
C LEU A 14 14.23 8.39 -28.63
N SER A 15 14.46 7.18 -29.12
CA SER A 15 13.64 6.50 -30.10
C SER A 15 12.20 6.57 -29.65
N LYS A 16 11.37 7.32 -30.39
CA LYS A 16 9.93 7.22 -30.28
C LYS A 16 9.54 5.79 -30.61
N PRO A 17 8.85 5.05 -29.75
CA PRO A 17 8.21 3.84 -30.20
C PRO A 17 7.11 4.28 -31.19
N HIS A 18 7.16 3.77 -32.39
CA HIS A 18 6.09 3.86 -33.36
C HIS A 18 4.82 3.34 -32.69
N ALA A 19 3.83 4.19 -32.49
CA ALA A 19 2.49 3.78 -32.21
C ALA A 19 2.01 2.97 -33.42
N ALA A 20 2.04 1.66 -33.28
CA ALA A 20 1.35 0.77 -34.17
C ALA A 20 -0.14 1.05 -34.03
N ALA A 21 -0.68 1.79 -35.01
CA ALA A 21 -2.09 1.88 -35.29
C ALA A 21 -2.54 0.52 -35.86
N LEU A 22 -2.91 -0.40 -35.00
CA LEU A 22 -3.62 -1.62 -35.33
C LEU A 22 -4.61 -1.89 -34.24
N LEU A 23 -5.84 -1.47 -34.42
CA LEU A 23 -7.09 -2.01 -33.96
C LEU A 23 -8.22 -0.96 -34.04
N PRO A 24 -8.89 -0.86 -35.20
CA PRO A 24 -10.33 -0.72 -35.17
C PRO A 24 -10.96 -1.66 -36.21
N SER A 25 -11.04 -2.95 -35.97
CA SER A 25 -11.81 -3.86 -36.81
C SER A 25 -12.16 -5.20 -36.18
N LEU A 26 -12.58 -5.18 -34.90
CA LEU A 26 -13.13 -6.39 -34.24
C LEU A 26 -14.24 -6.06 -33.25
N PHE A 27 -15.17 -5.19 -33.65
CA PHE A 27 -16.38 -4.91 -32.88
C PHE A 27 -17.60 -4.99 -33.81
N LEU A 28 -17.85 -6.13 -34.44
CA LEU A 28 -19.16 -6.46 -35.01
C LEU A 28 -19.20 -7.96 -35.30
N LEU A 29 -19.69 -8.72 -34.32
CA LEU A 29 -20.36 -10.03 -34.51
C LEU A 29 -20.49 -10.74 -33.17
N ALA A 30 -21.58 -10.49 -32.45
CA ALA A 30 -22.23 -11.46 -31.58
C ALA A 30 -23.55 -10.87 -31.06
N THR A 31 -24.55 -10.90 -31.88
CA THR A 31 -25.95 -10.87 -31.46
C THR A 31 -26.51 -12.28 -31.58
N THR A 32 -27.21 -12.68 -30.56
CA THR A 32 -28.06 -13.84 -30.35
C THR A 32 -27.49 -14.98 -29.52
N ALA A 33 -27.87 -15.01 -28.26
CA ALA A 33 -28.18 -16.26 -27.56
C ALA A 33 -29.09 -15.99 -26.33
N LEU A 34 -30.17 -16.56 -26.35
CA LEU A 34 -31.27 -16.91 -25.47
C LEU A 34 -31.03 -16.89 -23.94
N SER A 35 -32.05 -16.36 -23.28
CA SER A 35 -32.34 -16.35 -21.86
C SER A 35 -32.47 -17.73 -21.23
N THR A 36 -31.81 -17.94 -20.07
CA THR A 36 -32.17 -18.98 -19.10
C THR A 36 -32.25 -18.37 -17.69
N PRO A 37 -33.10 -18.91 -16.80
CA PRO A 37 -33.42 -18.29 -15.51
C PRO A 37 -32.28 -18.43 -14.49
N ALA A 38 -32.25 -17.55 -13.52
CA ALA A 38 -31.28 -17.51 -12.43
C ALA A 38 -31.16 -18.87 -11.71
N GLN A 39 -30.03 -19.54 -11.91
CA GLN A 39 -29.66 -20.73 -11.15
C GLN A 39 -28.77 -20.31 -9.98
N ALA A 40 -29.03 -20.92 -8.81
CA ALA A 40 -28.11 -20.91 -7.68
C ALA A 40 -26.69 -21.23 -8.16
N ASP A 41 -25.71 -20.54 -7.62
CA ASP A 41 -24.30 -20.68 -8.00
C ASP A 41 -23.88 -22.16 -7.88
N THR A 42 -23.89 -22.88 -9.02
CA THR A 42 -23.50 -24.27 -9.15
C THR A 42 -22.02 -24.45 -9.42
N ARG A 43 -21.25 -23.40 -9.25
CA ARG A 43 -19.79 -23.41 -9.45
C ARG A 43 -19.15 -24.43 -8.52
N LEU A 44 -18.47 -25.40 -9.07
CA LEU A 44 -17.71 -26.40 -8.33
C LEU A 44 -16.35 -25.79 -7.96
N LEU A 45 -16.07 -25.73 -6.66
CA LEU A 45 -14.82 -25.27 -6.09
C LEU A 45 -13.99 -26.48 -5.64
N ASP A 46 -12.69 -26.38 -5.83
CA ASP A 46 -11.77 -27.38 -5.30
C ASP A 46 -11.42 -26.97 -3.87
N ILE A 47 -11.99 -27.69 -2.91
CA ILE A 47 -11.96 -27.32 -1.50
C ILE A 47 -11.13 -28.35 -0.75
N TYR A 48 -10.18 -27.84 0.03
CA TYR A 48 -9.42 -28.64 0.97
C TYR A 48 -9.40 -27.95 2.33
N ILE A 49 -10.16 -28.49 3.27
CA ILE A 49 -10.26 -27.98 4.64
C ILE A 49 -9.94 -29.14 5.57
N PRO A 50 -8.84 -29.09 6.32
CA PRO A 50 -8.51 -30.12 7.31
C PRO A 50 -9.52 -30.07 8.47
N ARG A 51 -9.51 -31.11 9.30
CA ARG A 51 -10.31 -31.09 10.53
C ARG A 51 -9.77 -30.03 11.49
N GLN A 52 -10.59 -29.03 11.79
CA GLN A 52 -10.24 -27.88 12.62
C GLN A 52 -11.48 -27.27 13.27
N SER A 53 -11.36 -26.16 14.02
CA SER A 53 -12.52 -25.45 14.55
C SER A 53 -13.45 -24.98 13.43
N VAL A 54 -14.77 -24.87 13.70
CA VAL A 54 -15.74 -24.47 12.66
C VAL A 54 -15.48 -23.08 12.15
N ASP A 55 -15.08 -22.14 12.99
CA ASP A 55 -14.73 -20.77 12.63
C ASP A 55 -13.50 -20.71 11.71
N ASP A 56 -12.44 -21.47 12.01
CA ASP A 56 -11.27 -21.55 11.15
C ASP A 56 -11.55 -22.25 9.83
N ALA A 57 -12.36 -23.28 9.87
CA ALA A 57 -12.79 -23.98 8.67
C ALA A 57 -13.65 -23.08 7.76
N LEU A 58 -14.49 -22.22 8.33
CA LEU A 58 -15.23 -21.19 7.60
C LEU A 58 -14.29 -20.15 7.01
N LEU A 59 -13.26 -19.73 7.75
CA LEU A 59 -12.23 -18.81 7.27
C LEU A 59 -11.45 -19.41 6.09
N ASP A 60 -11.03 -20.65 6.21
CA ASP A 60 -10.35 -21.36 5.12
C ASP A 60 -11.24 -21.50 3.89
N LEU A 61 -12.51 -21.83 4.10
CA LEU A 61 -13.48 -21.90 3.01
C LEU A 61 -13.67 -20.54 2.34
N ALA A 62 -13.78 -19.47 3.10
CA ALA A 62 -13.94 -18.11 2.57
C ALA A 62 -12.74 -17.69 1.72
N LEU A 63 -11.53 -18.03 2.14
CA LEU A 63 -10.30 -17.79 1.37
C LEU A 63 -10.27 -18.61 0.08
N GLN A 64 -10.61 -19.90 0.15
CA GLN A 64 -10.57 -20.78 -1.01
C GLN A 64 -11.69 -20.45 -2.01
N ALA A 65 -12.90 -20.15 -1.51
CA ALA A 65 -14.05 -19.80 -2.32
C ALA A 65 -14.07 -18.32 -2.72
N ARG A 66 -13.22 -17.47 -2.12
CA ARG A 66 -13.17 -16.01 -2.30
C ARG A 66 -14.50 -15.33 -2.03
N VAL A 67 -15.13 -15.72 -0.94
CA VAL A 67 -16.41 -15.16 -0.52
C VAL A 67 -16.25 -14.38 0.78
N SER A 68 -17.08 -13.37 0.95
CA SER A 68 -17.17 -12.65 2.22
C SER A 68 -18.06 -13.42 3.19
N LEU A 69 -17.59 -13.54 4.43
CA LEU A 69 -18.39 -14.13 5.51
C LEU A 69 -19.06 -13.03 6.33
N GLY A 70 -20.32 -13.24 6.67
CA GLY A 70 -21.09 -12.40 7.58
C GLY A 70 -21.81 -13.26 8.62
N GLY A 71 -22.28 -12.64 9.69
CA GLY A 71 -23.01 -13.36 10.75
C GLY A 71 -22.15 -13.64 12.00
N SER A 72 -22.63 -14.54 12.86
CA SER A 72 -22.00 -14.88 14.14
C SER A 72 -21.11 -16.11 14.00
N LEU A 73 -19.91 -15.95 13.49
CA LEU A 73 -18.95 -17.05 13.27
C LEU A 73 -18.49 -17.66 14.59
N THR A 74 -18.20 -16.86 15.59
CA THR A 74 -17.75 -17.30 16.92
C THR A 74 -18.84 -18.00 17.75
N SER A 75 -20.09 -17.95 17.31
CA SER A 75 -21.18 -18.69 17.96
C SER A 75 -21.37 -20.13 17.46
N CYS A 76 -20.62 -20.54 16.45
CA CYS A 76 -20.62 -21.88 15.93
C CYS A 76 -19.65 -22.76 16.72
N ALA A 77 -20.13 -23.54 17.65
CA ALA A 77 -19.29 -24.42 18.46
C ALA A 77 -18.96 -25.73 17.75
N GLY A 78 -17.73 -26.24 17.97
CA GLY A 78 -17.33 -27.55 17.56
C GLY A 78 -16.16 -27.61 16.57
N VAL A 79 -15.87 -28.83 16.15
CA VAL A 79 -14.78 -29.13 15.20
C VAL A 79 -15.42 -29.55 13.87
N SER A 80 -15.08 -28.87 12.80
CA SER A 80 -15.51 -29.23 11.45
C SER A 80 -14.87 -30.55 11.02
N PRO A 81 -15.59 -31.42 10.32
CA PRO A 81 -14.96 -32.57 9.64
C PRO A 81 -13.97 -32.06 8.56
N ALA A 82 -13.00 -32.91 8.22
CA ALA A 82 -12.16 -32.62 7.07
C ALA A 82 -12.99 -32.69 5.79
N ILE A 83 -12.85 -31.68 4.94
CA ILE A 83 -13.54 -31.59 3.65
C ILE A 83 -12.49 -31.48 2.56
N SER A 84 -12.56 -32.37 1.58
CA SER A 84 -11.69 -32.36 0.41
C SER A 84 -12.45 -32.77 -0.84
N GLY A 85 -12.09 -32.19 -1.97
CA GLY A 85 -12.62 -32.51 -3.28
C GLY A 85 -13.45 -31.41 -3.91
N ARG A 86 -13.95 -31.68 -5.10
CA ARG A 86 -14.67 -30.73 -5.94
C ARG A 86 -16.14 -30.68 -5.55
N MET A 87 -16.60 -29.56 -5.04
CA MET A 87 -17.98 -29.39 -4.60
C MET A 87 -18.44 -27.92 -4.69
N SER A 88 -19.76 -27.70 -4.71
CA SER A 88 -20.29 -26.35 -4.66
C SER A 88 -20.04 -25.70 -3.28
N LEU A 89 -20.01 -24.38 -3.23
CA LEU A 89 -19.89 -23.61 -2.00
C LEU A 89 -20.96 -24.00 -0.98
N ASP A 90 -22.19 -24.19 -1.43
CA ASP A 90 -23.31 -24.61 -0.59
C ASP A 90 -23.09 -26.01 0.02
N ALA A 91 -22.61 -26.95 -0.78
CA ALA A 91 -22.31 -28.31 -0.30
C ALA A 91 -21.14 -28.32 0.70
N ALA A 92 -20.14 -27.47 0.50
CA ALA A 92 -19.03 -27.31 1.41
C ALA A 92 -19.48 -26.72 2.75
N LEU A 93 -20.25 -25.65 2.73
CA LEU A 93 -20.81 -25.00 3.92
C LEU A 93 -21.73 -25.96 4.70
N THR A 94 -22.57 -26.71 4.01
CA THR A 94 -23.44 -27.72 4.65
C THR A 94 -22.63 -28.78 5.39
N ARG A 95 -21.57 -29.29 4.79
CA ARG A 95 -20.70 -30.32 5.41
C ARG A 95 -19.91 -29.75 6.59
N LEU A 96 -19.39 -28.54 6.43
CA LEU A 96 -18.56 -27.87 7.39
C LEU A 96 -19.35 -27.50 8.66
N LEU A 97 -20.58 -27.06 8.49
CA LEU A 97 -21.46 -26.67 9.59
C LEU A 97 -22.21 -27.85 10.24
N ALA A 98 -22.05 -29.05 9.73
CA ALA A 98 -22.71 -30.22 10.25
C ALA A 98 -22.37 -30.45 11.73
N GLY A 99 -23.36 -30.44 12.61
CA GLY A 99 -23.18 -30.59 14.07
C GLY A 99 -22.72 -29.34 14.82
N SER A 100 -22.50 -28.21 14.18
CA SER A 100 -22.05 -26.96 14.81
C SER A 100 -23.17 -26.13 15.46
N GLY A 101 -24.44 -26.51 15.23
CA GLY A 101 -25.59 -25.71 15.62
C GLY A 101 -25.76 -24.40 14.83
N CYS A 102 -25.06 -24.28 13.71
CA CYS A 102 -25.15 -23.16 12.78
C CYS A 102 -25.74 -23.56 11.42
N ARG A 103 -26.24 -22.57 10.70
CA ARG A 103 -26.69 -22.68 9.31
C ARG A 103 -26.11 -21.54 8.48
N HIS A 104 -26.02 -21.74 7.19
CA HIS A 104 -25.56 -20.72 6.25
C HIS A 104 -26.67 -20.27 5.31
N ALA A 105 -26.48 -19.10 4.72
CA ALA A 105 -27.24 -18.61 3.58
C ALA A 105 -26.25 -17.91 2.62
N ILE A 106 -26.31 -18.28 1.35
CA ILE A 106 -25.49 -17.63 0.30
C ILE A 106 -26.39 -16.56 -0.34
N ARG A 107 -25.90 -15.32 -0.36
CA ARG A 107 -26.62 -14.18 -0.95
C ARG A 107 -26.37 -14.09 -2.45
N GLN A 108 -27.17 -13.30 -3.14
CA GLN A 108 -27.00 -13.05 -4.57
C GLN A 108 -25.69 -12.31 -4.92
N ASP A 109 -25.13 -11.57 -3.96
CA ASP A 109 -23.81 -10.92 -4.08
C ASP A 109 -22.64 -11.87 -3.78
N GLY A 110 -22.89 -13.16 -3.55
CA GLY A 110 -21.88 -14.15 -3.20
C GLY A 110 -21.43 -14.16 -1.75
N ALA A 111 -21.94 -13.28 -0.91
CA ALA A 111 -21.63 -13.26 0.52
C ALA A 111 -22.32 -14.41 1.26
N VAL A 112 -21.60 -15.07 2.17
CA VAL A 112 -22.08 -16.17 3.00
C VAL A 112 -22.44 -15.65 4.40
N ILE A 113 -23.68 -15.85 4.83
CA ILE A 113 -24.16 -15.47 6.15
C ILE A 113 -24.28 -16.71 7.03
N ILE A 114 -23.62 -16.70 8.18
CA ILE A 114 -23.68 -17.77 9.19
C ILE A 114 -24.55 -17.32 10.35
N SER A 115 -25.48 -18.16 10.77
CA SER A 115 -26.38 -17.90 11.88
C SER A 115 -26.58 -19.13 12.76
N ARG A 116 -26.77 -18.93 14.05
CA ARG A 116 -27.03 -20.03 15.00
C ARG A 116 -28.44 -20.58 14.78
N GLN A 117 -28.58 -21.90 14.85
CA GLN A 117 -29.87 -22.58 14.79
C GLN A 117 -30.51 -22.50 16.18
N SER A 118 -31.58 -21.69 16.30
CA SER A 118 -32.34 -21.62 17.58
C SER A 118 -33.04 -22.96 17.79
N SER A 119 -32.66 -23.71 18.81
CA SER A 119 -33.35 -24.92 19.25
C SER A 119 -34.62 -24.54 20.00
N THR A 120 -35.74 -24.56 19.33
CA THR A 120 -37.06 -24.59 20.00
C THR A 120 -37.45 -26.06 20.18
N ALA A 121 -37.38 -26.55 21.41
CA ALA A 121 -37.96 -27.83 21.78
C ALA A 121 -39.49 -27.82 21.54
N PRO A 122 -40.11 -28.87 21.05
CA PRO A 122 -41.52 -28.87 20.79
C PRO A 122 -42.30 -28.96 22.10
N VAL A 123 -42.99 -27.92 22.46
CA VAL A 123 -44.07 -27.97 23.47
C VAL A 123 -45.30 -28.53 22.77
N SER A 124 -45.75 -29.69 23.26
CA SER A 124 -46.99 -30.36 22.85
C SER A 124 -48.19 -29.44 23.11
N ALA A 125 -48.82 -28.93 22.09
CA ALA A 125 -50.06 -28.13 22.19
C ALA A 125 -51.24 -28.88 21.53
N ARG A 126 -52.28 -28.95 22.26
CA ARG A 126 -53.63 -29.45 21.92
C ARG A 126 -54.19 -28.73 20.69
N PRO A 127 -54.97 -29.39 19.80
CA PRO A 127 -55.40 -28.78 18.56
C PRO A 127 -56.54 -27.79 18.81
N ILE A 128 -56.30 -26.53 18.38
CA ILE A 128 -57.29 -25.47 18.20
C ILE A 128 -57.48 -25.28 16.70
N ALA A 129 -58.75 -25.19 16.24
CA ALA A 129 -59.14 -25.06 14.86
C ALA A 129 -58.49 -23.88 14.12
N PRO A 130 -58.21 -23.98 12.81
CA PRO A 130 -57.41 -23.00 12.09
C PRO A 130 -58.15 -21.71 11.82
N ARG A 131 -57.63 -20.62 12.34
CA ARG A 131 -57.94 -19.26 11.88
C ARG A 131 -57.08 -18.98 10.64
N PRO A 132 -57.57 -18.32 9.58
CA PRO A 132 -56.75 -18.05 8.41
C PRO A 132 -55.54 -17.19 8.81
N ALA A 133 -54.34 -17.72 8.56
CA ALA A 133 -53.11 -17.01 8.80
C ALA A 133 -53.00 -15.87 7.79
N ALA A 134 -52.77 -14.66 8.30
CA ALA A 134 -52.26 -13.57 7.50
C ALA A 134 -50.94 -14.00 6.82
N PRO A 135 -50.62 -13.54 5.60
CA PRO A 135 -49.36 -13.89 4.92
C PRO A 135 -48.20 -13.45 5.80
N VAL A 136 -47.41 -14.42 6.23
CA VAL A 136 -46.12 -14.14 6.87
C VAL A 136 -45.25 -13.50 5.80
N ALA A 137 -44.91 -12.22 5.94
CA ALA A 137 -43.92 -11.57 5.09
C ALA A 137 -42.62 -12.38 5.12
N PRO A 138 -42.00 -12.65 3.97
CA PRO A 138 -40.71 -13.35 3.94
C PRO A 138 -39.71 -12.61 4.84
N PRO A 139 -38.80 -13.34 5.52
CA PRO A 139 -37.77 -12.69 6.33
C PRO A 139 -37.06 -11.66 5.49
N GLN A 140 -37.11 -10.40 5.87
CA GLN A 140 -36.35 -9.35 5.20
C GLN A 140 -34.87 -9.69 5.31
N ASP A 141 -34.20 -9.87 4.18
CA ASP A 141 -32.76 -10.02 4.07
C ASP A 141 -32.12 -8.76 4.65
N VAL A 142 -31.53 -8.88 5.82
CA VAL A 142 -30.89 -7.76 6.51
C VAL A 142 -29.56 -7.46 5.81
N ALA A 143 -29.43 -6.28 5.21
CA ALA A 143 -28.20 -5.83 4.58
C ALA A 143 -27.05 -5.74 5.61
N GLN A 144 -26.11 -6.67 5.57
CA GLN A 144 -24.95 -6.73 6.48
C GLN A 144 -23.69 -6.22 5.81
N VAL A 145 -22.83 -5.54 6.58
CA VAL A 145 -21.47 -5.18 6.11
C VAL A 145 -20.61 -6.45 6.11
N SER A 146 -20.04 -6.81 4.96
CA SER A 146 -19.21 -8.01 4.82
C SER A 146 -17.93 -7.92 5.63
N GLU A 147 -17.54 -8.97 6.34
CA GLU A 147 -16.29 -9.05 7.08
C GLU A 147 -15.17 -9.56 6.19
N VAL A 148 -14.00 -8.91 6.28
CA VAL A 148 -12.85 -9.23 5.44
C VAL A 148 -11.87 -10.10 6.23
N VAL A 149 -11.48 -11.23 5.65
CA VAL A 149 -10.40 -12.08 6.15
C VAL A 149 -9.07 -11.47 5.71
N VAL A 150 -8.15 -11.33 6.64
CA VAL A 150 -6.80 -10.84 6.41
C VAL A 150 -5.76 -11.93 6.66
N THR A 151 -4.64 -11.83 5.98
CA THR A 151 -3.52 -12.76 6.12
C THR A 151 -2.22 -12.06 6.53
N ALA A 152 -2.31 -10.79 6.87
CA ALA A 152 -1.17 -10.03 7.37
C ALA A 152 -0.58 -10.59 8.69
N PRO A 153 -1.34 -11.20 9.60
CA PRO A 153 -0.77 -11.88 10.77
C PRO A 153 -0.03 -13.20 10.45
N ARG A 154 0.30 -13.48 9.18
CA ARG A 154 0.91 -14.73 8.69
C ARG A 154 0.00 -15.96 8.82
N ARG A 155 -1.23 -15.76 9.23
CA ARG A 155 -2.35 -16.73 9.21
C ARG A 155 -3.64 -15.99 8.88
N PRO A 156 -4.66 -16.66 8.33
CA PRO A 156 -5.96 -16.04 8.13
C PRO A 156 -6.58 -15.65 9.46
N GLU A 157 -7.08 -14.43 9.54
CA GLU A 157 -7.74 -13.90 10.72
C GLU A 157 -8.86 -12.95 10.29
N LEU A 158 -9.96 -12.94 11.02
CA LEU A 158 -10.97 -11.92 10.85
C LEU A 158 -10.47 -10.59 11.43
N ILE A 159 -10.66 -9.49 10.71
CA ILE A 159 -10.31 -8.16 11.23
C ILE A 159 -10.98 -7.91 12.58
N GLN A 160 -12.21 -8.41 12.77
CA GLN A 160 -12.97 -8.23 14.01
C GLN A 160 -12.29 -8.86 15.22
N SER A 161 -11.64 -10.01 15.07
CA SER A 161 -10.95 -10.71 16.17
C SER A 161 -9.50 -10.29 16.39
N SER A 162 -8.91 -9.58 15.42
CA SER A 162 -7.51 -9.14 15.50
C SER A 162 -7.22 -8.21 16.66
N SER A 163 -6.06 -8.35 17.28
CA SER A 163 -5.56 -7.45 18.34
C SER A 163 -5.01 -6.12 17.82
N SER A 164 -4.68 -6.03 16.54
CA SER A 164 -4.03 -4.85 15.94
C SER A 164 -5.04 -3.94 15.25
N ALA A 165 -4.76 -2.63 15.22
CA ALA A 165 -5.46 -1.71 14.36
C ALA A 165 -5.08 -1.98 12.91
N MET A 166 -6.04 -2.48 12.14
CA MET A 166 -5.82 -2.79 10.73
C MET A 166 -7.03 -2.43 9.87
N THR A 167 -6.75 -2.14 8.62
CA THR A 167 -7.74 -1.90 7.56
C THR A 167 -7.46 -2.83 6.40
N ALA A 168 -8.48 -3.47 5.86
CA ALA A 168 -8.38 -4.15 4.58
C ALA A 168 -9.38 -3.51 3.61
N VAL A 169 -8.86 -3.09 2.46
CA VAL A 169 -9.66 -2.48 1.39
C VAL A 169 -9.70 -3.45 0.22
N GLY A 170 -10.86 -4.01 -0.04
CA GLY A 170 -11.07 -4.96 -1.13
C GLY A 170 -11.00 -4.29 -2.51
N ALA A 171 -10.71 -5.09 -3.53
CA ALA A 171 -10.54 -4.64 -4.91
C ALA A 171 -11.73 -3.83 -5.43
N GLU A 172 -12.95 -4.25 -5.11
CA GLU A 172 -14.16 -3.56 -5.55
C GLU A 172 -14.25 -2.13 -5.01
N ARG A 173 -13.98 -1.95 -3.71
CA ARG A 173 -13.97 -0.61 -3.09
C ARG A 173 -12.86 0.27 -3.67
N ILE A 174 -11.67 -0.28 -3.90
CA ILE A 174 -10.56 0.42 -4.57
C ILE A 174 -10.99 0.86 -5.97
N ALA A 175 -11.63 -0.02 -6.72
CA ALA A 175 -12.10 0.24 -8.08
C ALA A 175 -13.21 1.28 -8.14
N ARG A 176 -14.19 1.26 -7.21
CA ARG A 176 -15.27 2.25 -7.09
C ARG A 176 -14.73 3.62 -6.68
N ALA A 177 -13.77 3.66 -5.76
CA ALA A 177 -13.08 4.89 -5.38
C ALA A 177 -12.16 5.44 -6.48
N GLY A 178 -11.96 4.72 -7.59
CA GLY A 178 -11.10 5.13 -8.70
C GLY A 178 -9.62 5.15 -8.35
N VAL A 179 -9.22 4.47 -7.28
CA VAL A 179 -7.82 4.38 -6.84
C VAL A 179 -7.07 3.40 -7.73
N THR A 180 -5.99 3.85 -8.35
CA THR A 180 -5.20 3.05 -9.32
C THR A 180 -3.78 2.73 -8.85
N GLY A 181 -3.32 3.37 -7.76
CA GLY A 181 -1.99 3.20 -7.15
C GLY A 181 -2.01 3.54 -5.67
N MET A 182 -0.85 3.68 -5.05
CA MET A 182 -0.75 4.03 -3.63
C MET A 182 -1.34 5.42 -3.32
N GLN A 183 -1.16 6.37 -4.24
CA GLN A 183 -1.81 7.67 -4.15
C GLN A 183 -3.35 7.48 -4.29
N GLY A 184 -4.09 8.05 -3.36
CA GLY A 184 -5.54 7.87 -3.25
C GLY A 184 -5.98 6.78 -2.26
N LEU A 185 -5.12 5.82 -1.87
CA LEU A 185 -5.43 4.91 -0.76
C LEU A 185 -5.58 5.63 0.59
N ASP A 186 -4.92 6.77 0.76
CA ASP A 186 -5.04 7.64 1.93
C ASP A 186 -6.47 8.12 2.19
N SER A 187 -7.30 8.24 1.15
CA SER A 187 -8.73 8.53 1.29
C SER A 187 -9.55 7.34 1.83
N LEU A 188 -9.03 6.13 1.73
CA LEU A 188 -9.71 4.88 2.15
C LEU A 188 -9.18 4.32 3.47
N VAL A 189 -8.01 4.78 3.93
CA VAL A 189 -7.30 4.23 5.09
C VAL A 189 -7.00 5.33 6.10
N SER A 190 -7.49 5.17 7.32
CA SER A 190 -7.21 6.11 8.41
C SER A 190 -5.72 6.18 8.71
N GLY A 191 -5.20 7.39 8.91
CA GLY A 191 -3.82 7.63 9.32
C GLY A 191 -2.76 7.31 8.29
N MET A 192 -3.14 7.05 7.04
CA MET A 192 -2.21 6.92 5.91
C MET A 192 -2.00 8.30 5.27
N THR A 193 -0.77 8.59 4.93
CA THR A 193 -0.38 9.77 4.14
C THR A 193 0.57 9.31 3.05
N VAL A 194 0.31 9.71 1.82
CA VAL A 194 1.19 9.48 0.67
C VAL A 194 1.69 10.84 0.21
N THR A 195 3.00 11.02 0.11
CA THR A 195 3.57 12.27 -0.40
C THR A 195 3.19 12.47 -1.87
N ASN A 196 3.16 13.70 -2.34
CA ASN A 196 2.83 14.00 -3.73
C ASN A 196 4.05 14.58 -4.46
N LEU A 197 5.10 13.75 -4.61
CA LEU A 197 6.32 14.12 -5.36
C LEU A 197 6.24 13.73 -6.83
N GLY A 198 5.16 13.10 -7.23
CA GLY A 198 4.92 12.55 -8.56
C GLY A 198 5.04 11.03 -8.61
N PRO A 199 4.56 10.42 -9.69
CA PRO A 199 4.54 8.96 -9.85
C PRO A 199 5.93 8.34 -9.70
N GLY A 200 6.04 7.28 -8.89
CA GLY A 200 7.30 6.58 -8.61
C GLY A 200 8.29 7.36 -7.75
N ARG A 201 7.87 8.47 -7.12
CA ARG A 201 8.71 9.29 -6.22
C ARG A 201 8.15 9.37 -4.81
N ASN A 202 6.98 8.82 -4.57
CA ASN A 202 6.23 9.00 -3.34
C ASN A 202 6.81 8.19 -2.17
N LYS A 203 6.47 8.63 -0.98
CA LYS A 203 6.75 7.98 0.30
C LYS A 203 5.43 7.74 1.03
N ILE A 204 5.30 6.58 1.64
CA ILE A 204 4.13 6.21 2.44
C ILE A 204 4.46 6.43 3.91
N LEU A 205 3.57 7.07 4.64
CA LEU A 205 3.67 7.32 6.07
C LEU A 205 2.40 6.83 6.76
N LEU A 206 2.54 6.25 7.94
CA LEU A 206 1.41 5.81 8.78
C LEU A 206 1.48 6.44 10.16
N ARG A 207 0.33 6.88 10.68
CA ARG A 207 0.18 7.47 12.02
C ARG A 207 1.17 8.59 12.30
N GLY A 208 1.56 9.38 11.31
CA GLY A 208 2.49 10.48 11.55
C GLY A 208 3.95 10.07 11.82
N ILE A 209 4.30 8.80 11.69
CA ILE A 209 5.69 8.34 11.88
C ILE A 209 6.50 8.68 10.63
N SER A 210 7.11 9.87 10.66
CA SER A 210 7.87 10.44 9.56
C SER A 210 9.32 10.73 9.96
N ASP A 211 10.26 10.22 9.20
CA ASP A 211 11.69 10.50 9.28
C ASP A 211 12.12 11.66 8.37
N GLY A 212 11.16 12.33 7.79
CA GLY A 212 11.33 13.41 6.82
C GLY A 212 10.56 13.13 5.55
N VAL A 213 10.41 14.18 4.77
CA VAL A 213 9.59 14.20 3.56
C VAL A 213 10.36 13.71 2.33
N PHE A 214 11.68 13.70 2.39
CA PHE A 214 12.54 13.28 1.29
C PHE A 214 12.86 11.79 1.37
N THR A 215 13.07 11.18 0.23
CA THR A 215 13.61 9.83 0.16
C THR A 215 15.13 9.94 0.06
N GLY A 216 15.82 9.54 1.11
CA GLY A 216 17.28 9.61 1.21
C GLY A 216 17.92 8.24 1.36
N LEU A 217 18.75 8.12 2.40
CA LEU A 217 19.52 6.92 2.71
C LEU A 217 18.87 6.03 3.77
N THR A 218 17.83 6.53 4.47
CA THR A 218 17.12 5.75 5.50
C THR A 218 16.18 4.74 4.89
N GLN A 219 16.06 3.59 5.55
CA GLN A 219 15.04 2.60 5.23
C GLN A 219 13.64 3.18 5.51
N SER A 220 12.65 2.86 4.68
CA SER A 220 11.27 3.33 4.87
C SER A 220 10.73 3.01 6.26
N THR A 221 9.97 3.94 6.85
CA THR A 221 9.27 3.72 8.13
C THR A 221 8.05 2.81 7.99
N VAL A 222 7.53 2.64 6.77
CA VAL A 222 6.41 1.75 6.44
C VAL A 222 6.92 0.60 5.59
N GLY A 223 6.63 -0.61 6.02
CA GLY A 223 6.90 -1.81 5.24
C GLY A 223 5.90 -1.95 4.10
N LEU A 224 6.38 -1.97 2.86
CA LEU A 224 5.56 -2.33 1.71
C LEU A 224 5.79 -3.80 1.37
N TYR A 225 4.71 -4.52 1.07
CA TYR A 225 4.75 -5.92 0.65
C TYR A 225 3.88 -6.13 -0.59
N LEU A 226 4.41 -6.87 -1.54
CA LEU A 226 3.64 -7.44 -2.63
C LEU A 226 3.53 -8.95 -2.40
N ASP A 227 2.32 -9.40 -2.03
CA ASP A 227 2.05 -10.75 -1.52
C ASP A 227 2.92 -11.13 -0.31
N LEU A 228 3.91 -11.99 -0.47
CA LEU A 228 4.88 -12.39 0.56
C LEU A 228 6.23 -11.68 0.44
N THR A 229 6.44 -10.91 -0.62
CA THR A 229 7.72 -10.26 -0.91
C THR A 229 7.80 -8.89 -0.25
N PRO A 230 8.78 -8.64 0.65
CA PRO A 230 9.03 -7.31 1.16
C PRO A 230 9.62 -6.40 0.06
N VAL A 231 9.12 -5.16 0.01
CA VAL A 231 9.61 -4.09 -0.87
C VAL A 231 10.03 -2.91 0.01
N THR A 232 10.75 -3.21 1.11
CA THR A 232 11.09 -2.26 2.17
C THR A 232 12.60 -2.04 2.20
N TYR A 233 13.04 -0.93 1.64
CA TYR A 233 14.44 -0.50 1.56
C TYR A 233 14.53 1.04 1.47
N ALA A 234 15.74 1.58 1.32
CA ALA A 234 15.98 3.02 1.18
C ALA A 234 15.71 3.49 -0.26
N ALA A 235 14.44 3.60 -0.64
CA ALA A 235 13.99 4.07 -1.95
C ALA A 235 12.59 4.69 -1.88
N PRO A 236 12.17 5.46 -2.91
CA PRO A 236 10.76 5.80 -3.10
C PRO A 236 9.92 4.53 -3.25
N ASP A 237 8.63 4.65 -2.98
CA ASP A 237 7.65 3.62 -3.32
C ASP A 237 7.72 3.33 -4.84
N PRO A 238 7.78 2.05 -5.27
CA PRO A 238 7.68 1.71 -6.68
C PRO A 238 6.34 2.09 -7.32
N ASP A 239 5.37 2.53 -6.52
CA ASP A 239 4.04 3.00 -6.95
C ASP A 239 3.33 1.96 -7.84
N LEU A 240 3.21 0.74 -7.30
CA LEU A 240 2.64 -0.39 -8.03
C LEU A 240 1.19 -0.15 -8.41
N LYS A 241 0.85 -0.47 -9.67
CA LYS A 241 -0.52 -0.39 -10.18
C LYS A 241 -1.42 -1.39 -9.45
N LEU A 242 -2.53 -0.90 -8.89
CA LEU A 242 -3.52 -1.71 -8.17
C LEU A 242 -4.52 -2.36 -9.14
N ILE A 243 -4.01 -3.12 -10.11
CA ILE A 243 -4.81 -3.91 -11.04
C ILE A 243 -4.79 -5.37 -10.62
N ASP A 244 -5.92 -6.04 -10.73
CA ASP A 244 -6.05 -7.47 -10.44
C ASP A 244 -5.52 -7.84 -9.05
N ILE A 245 -5.82 -7.00 -8.09
CA ILE A 245 -5.56 -7.29 -6.68
C ILE A 245 -6.80 -7.92 -6.04
N ASP A 246 -6.61 -8.61 -4.95
CA ASP A 246 -7.69 -9.08 -4.09
C ASP A 246 -8.05 -7.99 -3.07
N ARG A 247 -7.04 -7.46 -2.39
CA ARG A 247 -7.18 -6.38 -1.41
C ARG A 247 -5.84 -5.72 -1.10
N VAL A 248 -5.91 -4.60 -0.39
CA VAL A 248 -4.77 -3.98 0.30
C VAL A 248 -5.02 -4.08 1.80
N GLU A 249 -4.06 -4.66 2.52
CA GLU A 249 -4.08 -4.77 3.99
C GLU A 249 -3.12 -3.72 4.57
N VAL A 250 -3.59 -2.92 5.51
CA VAL A 250 -2.78 -1.90 6.19
C VAL A 250 -2.79 -2.16 7.69
N LEU A 251 -1.63 -2.50 8.25
CA LEU A 251 -1.41 -2.68 9.67
C LEU A 251 -0.72 -1.43 10.21
N ARG A 252 -1.29 -0.82 11.21
CA ARG A 252 -0.76 0.41 11.81
C ARG A 252 0.05 0.11 13.07
N GLY A 253 1.07 0.92 13.31
CA GLY A 253 2.03 0.73 14.41
C GLY A 253 3.11 -0.32 14.08
N PRO A 254 4.12 -0.48 14.96
CA PRO A 254 5.27 -1.34 14.71
C PRO A 254 4.91 -2.79 14.48
N GLN A 255 5.44 -3.36 13.42
CA GLN A 255 5.25 -4.76 13.02
C GLN A 255 6.56 -5.57 13.03
N GLY A 256 7.53 -5.14 13.84
CA GLY A 256 8.87 -5.74 13.86
C GLY A 256 8.91 -7.23 14.18
N THR A 257 7.94 -7.77 14.94
CA THR A 257 7.88 -9.19 15.31
C THR A 257 7.68 -10.09 14.08
N LEU A 258 6.72 -9.81 13.22
CA LEU A 258 6.40 -10.66 12.07
C LEU A 258 7.01 -10.17 10.74
N TYR A 259 7.31 -8.87 10.64
CA TYR A 259 7.70 -8.24 9.39
C TYR A 259 9.15 -7.71 9.36
N GLY A 260 9.87 -7.80 10.49
CA GLY A 260 11.31 -7.55 10.56
C GLY A 260 11.71 -6.08 10.57
N THR A 261 12.85 -5.83 9.96
CA THR A 261 13.50 -4.52 9.94
C THR A 261 12.78 -3.56 8.98
N GLY A 262 12.54 -2.32 9.43
CA GLY A 262 11.92 -1.25 8.64
C GLY A 262 10.54 -0.82 9.15
N PRO A 263 9.53 -1.68 9.29
CA PRO A 263 8.16 -1.28 9.56
C PRO A 263 7.93 -0.81 11.00
N ILE A 264 8.43 0.37 11.34
CA ILE A 264 8.21 1.03 12.63
C ILE A 264 6.89 1.81 12.68
N GLY A 265 6.42 2.33 11.55
CA GLY A 265 5.12 3.00 11.42
C GLY A 265 3.97 2.05 11.07
N GLY A 266 4.27 0.94 10.42
CA GLY A 266 3.29 -0.05 10.00
C GLY A 266 3.65 -0.80 8.73
N VAL A 267 2.70 -1.56 8.21
CA VAL A 267 2.84 -2.35 6.97
C VAL A 267 1.68 -2.08 6.04
N VAL A 268 1.97 -1.89 4.77
CA VAL A 268 1.02 -1.90 3.65
C VAL A 268 1.30 -3.14 2.82
N ARG A 269 0.32 -4.01 2.69
CA ARG A 269 0.45 -5.25 1.92
C ARG A 269 -0.55 -5.28 0.79
N ILE A 270 -0.06 -5.36 -0.44
CA ILE A 270 -0.86 -5.59 -1.63
C ILE A 270 -1.00 -7.09 -1.80
N VAL A 271 -2.21 -7.60 -1.74
CA VAL A 271 -2.51 -9.01 -1.96
C VAL A 271 -3.08 -9.15 -3.37
N THR A 272 -2.38 -9.88 -4.23
CA THR A 272 -2.81 -10.08 -5.62
C THR A 272 -3.81 -11.22 -5.72
N ARG A 273 -4.64 -11.22 -6.77
CA ARG A 273 -5.48 -12.37 -7.06
C ARG A 273 -4.63 -13.55 -7.52
N ALA A 274 -4.76 -14.66 -6.82
CA ALA A 274 -4.10 -15.90 -7.23
C ALA A 274 -4.72 -16.46 -8.52
N PRO A 275 -3.97 -17.24 -9.34
CA PRO A 275 -4.57 -18.01 -10.42
C PRO A 275 -5.69 -18.91 -9.90
N ALA A 276 -6.86 -18.86 -10.53
CA ALA A 276 -8.02 -19.66 -10.18
C ALA A 276 -8.01 -20.94 -11.01
N MET A 277 -7.85 -22.09 -10.33
CA MET A 277 -7.88 -23.39 -10.98
C MET A 277 -9.31 -23.74 -11.38
N GLY A 278 -9.52 -24.28 -12.58
CA GLY A 278 -10.83 -24.65 -13.11
C GLY A 278 -11.70 -23.48 -13.57
N GLU A 279 -11.20 -22.24 -13.58
CA GLU A 279 -11.94 -21.05 -13.99
C GLU A 279 -11.24 -20.34 -15.15
N GLU A 280 -11.95 -20.14 -16.25
CA GLU A 280 -11.50 -19.27 -17.33
C GLU A 280 -12.14 -17.89 -17.17
N SER A 281 -11.34 -16.84 -17.22
CA SER A 281 -11.86 -15.48 -17.16
C SER A 281 -10.99 -14.49 -17.91
N LEU A 282 -11.66 -13.49 -18.51
CA LEU A 282 -11.04 -12.37 -19.20
C LEU A 282 -11.71 -11.08 -18.76
N SER A 283 -10.95 -10.08 -18.39
CA SER A 283 -11.48 -8.74 -18.13
C SER A 283 -10.65 -7.66 -18.81
N LEU A 284 -11.33 -6.63 -19.28
CA LEU A 284 -10.78 -5.48 -19.95
C LEU A 284 -11.24 -4.20 -19.24
N SER A 285 -10.36 -3.22 -19.12
CA SER A 285 -10.72 -1.90 -18.63
C SER A 285 -10.08 -0.81 -19.48
N ALA A 286 -10.81 0.28 -19.68
CA ALA A 286 -10.33 1.47 -20.36
C ALA A 286 -10.87 2.71 -19.69
N THR A 287 -9.99 3.65 -19.36
CA THR A 287 -10.36 4.97 -18.83
C THR A 287 -9.79 6.06 -19.72
N ARG A 288 -10.63 7.04 -20.04
CA ARG A 288 -10.21 8.28 -20.68
C ARG A 288 -10.66 9.45 -19.85
N SER A 289 -9.72 10.35 -19.51
CA SER A 289 -10.04 11.52 -18.69
C SER A 289 -9.30 12.76 -19.18
N ARG A 290 -9.80 13.94 -18.80
CA ARG A 290 -9.21 15.23 -19.10
C ARG A 290 -8.99 16.00 -17.80
N THR A 291 -7.78 16.53 -17.63
CA THR A 291 -7.40 17.39 -16.50
C THR A 291 -7.49 18.85 -16.95
N ASP A 292 -8.08 19.72 -16.13
CA ASP A 292 -8.14 21.15 -16.39
C ASP A 292 -6.73 21.75 -16.42
N GLY A 293 -6.48 22.68 -17.36
CA GLY A 293 -5.11 23.20 -17.60
C GLY A 293 -4.12 22.19 -18.19
N GLY A 294 -4.48 20.91 -18.25
CA GLY A 294 -3.69 19.81 -18.75
C GLY A 294 -4.19 19.28 -20.11
N GLY A 295 -4.09 17.99 -20.30
CA GLY A 295 -4.52 17.28 -21.50
C GLY A 295 -5.30 16.01 -21.19
N TRP A 296 -5.30 15.10 -22.13
CA TRP A 296 -5.97 13.81 -22.00
C TRP A 296 -5.10 12.79 -21.30
N ASN A 297 -5.70 12.02 -20.39
CA ASN A 297 -5.11 10.86 -19.75
C ASN A 297 -5.77 9.59 -20.29
N SER A 298 -5.05 8.49 -20.24
CA SER A 298 -5.56 7.17 -20.61
C SER A 298 -5.06 6.13 -19.64
N ASP A 299 -5.89 5.13 -19.34
CA ASP A 299 -5.54 3.98 -18.51
C ASP A 299 -6.21 2.75 -19.11
N TYR A 300 -5.44 1.69 -19.33
CA TYR A 300 -5.89 0.44 -19.94
C TYR A 300 -5.42 -0.74 -19.09
N GLY A 301 -6.28 -1.73 -18.96
CA GLY A 301 -5.97 -2.96 -18.26
C GLY A 301 -6.58 -4.17 -18.95
N LEU A 302 -5.83 -5.27 -18.94
CA LEU A 302 -6.26 -6.59 -19.38
C LEU A 302 -5.88 -7.59 -18.31
N VAL A 303 -6.83 -8.43 -17.91
CA VAL A 303 -6.59 -9.55 -16.99
C VAL A 303 -7.17 -10.81 -17.58
N ALA A 304 -6.36 -11.87 -17.64
CA ALA A 304 -6.79 -13.19 -18.10
C ALA A 304 -6.41 -14.27 -17.07
N ASN A 305 -7.29 -15.22 -16.85
CA ASN A 305 -7.03 -16.42 -16.06
C ASN A 305 -7.35 -17.65 -16.90
N LEU A 306 -6.38 -18.53 -17.04
CA LEU A 306 -6.48 -19.74 -17.86
C LEU A 306 -6.14 -20.97 -17.01
N PRO A 307 -7.08 -21.90 -16.81
CA PRO A 307 -6.77 -23.19 -16.24
C PRO A 307 -5.92 -24.01 -17.22
N ILE A 308 -4.91 -24.69 -16.68
CA ILE A 308 -4.03 -25.61 -17.44
C ILE A 308 -4.11 -26.95 -16.73
N ALA A 309 -4.04 -28.05 -17.44
CA ALA A 309 -4.09 -29.39 -16.86
C ALA A 309 -5.30 -29.61 -15.93
N GLY A 310 -6.48 -29.27 -16.40
CA GLY A 310 -7.73 -29.40 -15.65
C GLY A 310 -7.79 -28.44 -14.46
N ASP A 311 -8.19 -28.95 -13.29
CA ASP A 311 -8.41 -28.15 -12.09
C ASP A 311 -7.19 -28.07 -11.17
N ARG A 312 -6.03 -28.57 -11.62
CA ARG A 312 -4.82 -28.65 -10.79
C ARG A 312 -3.81 -27.55 -11.03
N ALA A 313 -3.91 -26.83 -12.14
CA ALA A 313 -3.00 -25.73 -12.47
C ALA A 313 -3.73 -24.60 -13.18
N ALA A 314 -3.26 -23.39 -12.94
CA ALA A 314 -3.73 -22.21 -13.67
C ALA A 314 -2.62 -21.18 -13.85
N ILE A 315 -2.74 -20.38 -14.89
CA ILE A 315 -1.93 -19.19 -15.15
C ILE A 315 -2.86 -17.97 -15.12
N ARG A 316 -2.38 -16.88 -14.52
CA ARG A 316 -3.06 -15.59 -14.49
C ARG A 316 -2.12 -14.49 -14.93
N ALA A 317 -2.58 -13.68 -15.88
CA ALA A 317 -1.85 -12.55 -16.44
C ALA A 317 -2.64 -11.25 -16.19
N ALA A 318 -1.95 -10.18 -15.81
CA ALA A 318 -2.48 -8.84 -15.78
C ALA A 318 -1.51 -7.91 -16.52
N LEU A 319 -2.00 -7.17 -17.51
CA LEU A 319 -1.23 -6.20 -18.30
C LEU A 319 -1.89 -4.83 -18.21
N TYR A 320 -1.10 -3.77 -18.20
CA TYR A 320 -1.61 -2.41 -18.07
C TYR A 320 -0.73 -1.36 -18.73
N GLY A 321 -1.36 -0.26 -19.08
CA GLY A 321 -0.70 0.94 -19.55
C GLY A 321 -1.48 2.18 -19.16
N GLU A 322 -0.76 3.18 -18.65
CA GLU A 322 -1.31 4.46 -18.23
C GLU A 322 -0.49 5.61 -18.81
N THR A 323 -1.16 6.64 -19.28
CA THR A 323 -0.54 7.92 -19.64
C THR A 323 -1.27 9.03 -18.91
N TYR A 324 -0.53 9.93 -18.30
CA TYR A 324 -1.08 11.10 -17.65
C TYR A 324 -0.46 12.36 -18.22
N SER A 325 -1.35 13.30 -18.58
CA SER A 325 -0.93 14.60 -19.10
C SER A 325 -0.46 15.49 -17.97
N GLY A 326 0.62 16.21 -18.24
CA GLY A 326 1.09 17.30 -17.41
C GLY A 326 0.12 18.49 -17.42
N TYR A 327 0.27 19.32 -16.40
CA TYR A 327 -0.52 20.55 -16.19
C TYR A 327 0.34 21.71 -15.69
N ILE A 328 1.65 21.51 -15.49
CA ILE A 328 2.60 22.51 -15.06
C ILE A 328 3.34 23.09 -16.26
N ASN A 329 3.53 24.40 -16.28
CA ASN A 329 4.28 25.08 -17.33
C ASN A 329 5.62 25.60 -16.77
N ASP A 330 6.69 25.45 -17.55
CA ASP A 330 7.99 26.01 -17.25
C ASP A 330 8.23 27.25 -18.09
N VAL A 331 8.28 28.41 -17.43
CA VAL A 331 8.36 29.70 -18.13
C VAL A 331 9.77 30.00 -18.61
N GLU A 332 10.80 29.54 -17.92
CA GLU A 332 12.20 29.77 -18.31
C GLU A 332 12.59 28.91 -19.50
N LEU A 333 12.17 27.65 -19.48
CA LEU A 333 12.37 26.70 -20.59
C LEU A 333 11.37 26.88 -21.74
N ASN A 334 10.36 27.76 -21.55
CA ASN A 334 9.26 27.96 -22.51
C ASN A 334 8.55 26.63 -22.90
N LEU A 335 8.31 25.79 -21.92
CA LEU A 335 7.67 24.49 -22.07
C LEU A 335 6.31 24.46 -21.40
N ARG A 336 5.34 23.80 -22.04
CA ARG A 336 4.00 23.59 -21.48
C ARG A 336 3.81 22.15 -21.04
N ARG A 337 3.04 21.96 -19.96
CA ARG A 337 2.63 20.65 -19.43
C ARG A 337 3.83 19.72 -19.23
N VAL A 338 4.87 20.25 -18.56
CA VAL A 338 6.17 19.57 -18.46
C VAL A 338 6.13 18.26 -17.68
N ASN A 339 5.15 18.10 -16.76
CA ASN A 339 5.05 16.99 -15.83
C ASN A 339 4.16 15.84 -16.37
N ASP A 340 4.14 15.61 -17.67
CA ASP A 340 3.51 14.42 -18.25
C ASP A 340 4.36 13.15 -18.03
N GLY A 341 3.71 12.01 -18.15
CA GLY A 341 4.39 10.74 -17.96
C GLY A 341 3.57 9.53 -18.36
N ALA A 342 4.17 8.36 -18.17
CA ALA A 342 3.56 7.08 -18.48
C ALA A 342 3.98 6.01 -17.47
N ARG A 343 3.05 5.07 -17.24
CA ARG A 343 3.29 3.83 -16.50
C ARG A 343 2.91 2.66 -17.39
N ARG A 344 3.74 1.63 -17.44
CA ARG A 344 3.48 0.38 -18.17
C ARG A 344 3.97 -0.79 -17.37
N GLY A 345 3.26 -1.90 -17.44
CA GLY A 345 3.69 -3.07 -16.70
C GLY A 345 2.78 -4.25 -16.85
N GLY A 346 3.10 -5.30 -16.12
CA GLY A 346 2.32 -6.51 -16.07
C GLY A 346 2.79 -7.45 -14.99
N ARG A 347 1.94 -8.43 -14.72
CA ARG A 347 2.19 -9.55 -13.82
C ARG A 347 1.77 -10.83 -14.50
N LEU A 348 2.62 -11.85 -14.39
CA LEU A 348 2.30 -13.23 -14.77
C LEU A 348 2.49 -14.11 -13.55
N SER A 349 1.51 -14.91 -13.21
CA SER A 349 1.55 -15.83 -12.08
C SER A 349 0.99 -17.19 -12.47
N ALA A 350 1.55 -18.25 -11.87
CA ALA A 350 1.12 -19.62 -12.03
C ALA A 350 0.87 -20.24 -10.66
N ALA A 351 -0.11 -21.12 -10.57
CA ALA A 351 -0.39 -21.93 -9.39
C ALA A 351 -0.56 -23.39 -9.82
N LEU A 352 -0.03 -24.30 -8.99
CA LEU A 352 -0.08 -25.74 -9.20
C LEU A 352 -0.41 -26.43 -7.88
N GLU A 353 -1.45 -27.23 -7.83
CA GLU A 353 -1.69 -28.17 -6.75
C GLU A 353 -0.80 -29.41 -6.96
N ILE A 354 0.28 -29.49 -6.19
CA ILE A 354 1.28 -30.58 -6.30
C ILE A 354 0.82 -31.85 -5.58
N ALA A 355 0.02 -31.69 -4.54
CA ALA A 355 -0.65 -32.77 -3.79
C ALA A 355 -1.86 -32.17 -3.07
N PRO A 356 -2.82 -32.99 -2.58
CA PRO A 356 -3.95 -32.51 -1.79
C PRO A 356 -3.48 -31.66 -0.60
N GLY A 357 -3.93 -30.39 -0.55
CA GLY A 357 -3.53 -29.43 0.44
C GLY A 357 -2.14 -28.78 0.25
N TRP A 358 -1.46 -29.08 -0.87
CA TRP A 358 -0.17 -28.48 -1.21
C TRP A 358 -0.23 -27.69 -2.51
N THR A 359 -0.01 -26.40 -2.43
CA THR A 359 -0.02 -25.49 -3.59
C THR A 359 1.34 -24.83 -3.77
N ALA A 360 1.92 -24.99 -4.94
CA ALA A 360 3.08 -24.21 -5.37
C ALA A 360 2.59 -22.99 -6.21
N ARG A 361 3.22 -21.84 -6.02
CA ARG A 361 2.97 -20.62 -6.80
C ARG A 361 4.28 -20.04 -7.26
N ALA A 362 4.29 -19.48 -8.47
CA ALA A 362 5.40 -18.69 -8.99
C ALA A 362 4.85 -17.47 -9.73
N GLY A 363 5.59 -16.38 -9.71
CA GLY A 363 5.15 -15.16 -10.38
C GLY A 363 6.29 -14.23 -10.71
N VAL A 364 6.06 -13.41 -11.75
CA VAL A 364 6.92 -12.30 -12.15
C VAL A 364 6.11 -11.04 -12.30
N VAL A 365 6.70 -9.92 -11.91
CA VAL A 365 6.12 -8.57 -12.05
C VAL A 365 7.14 -7.68 -12.74
N HIS A 366 6.68 -6.88 -13.67
CA HIS A 366 7.45 -5.81 -14.29
C HIS A 366 6.64 -4.53 -14.31
N GLN A 367 7.24 -3.40 -13.91
CA GLN A 367 6.66 -2.08 -14.06
C GLN A 367 7.72 -1.04 -14.40
N SER A 368 7.41 -0.13 -15.31
CA SER A 368 8.21 1.05 -15.62
C SER A 368 7.34 2.30 -15.57
N ILE A 369 7.82 3.31 -14.85
CA ILE A 369 7.25 4.66 -14.79
C ILE A 369 8.28 5.63 -15.36
N VAL A 370 7.83 6.52 -16.25
CA VAL A 370 8.65 7.61 -16.79
C VAL A 370 7.86 8.89 -16.64
N THR A 371 8.46 9.92 -16.04
CA THR A 371 7.93 11.28 -16.02
C THR A 371 8.93 12.20 -16.71
N GLU A 372 8.41 13.08 -17.55
CA GLU A 372 9.23 14.02 -18.32
C GLU A 372 9.82 15.11 -17.43
N ASP A 373 9.18 15.38 -16.28
CA ASP A 373 9.62 16.39 -15.32
C ASP A 373 8.97 16.22 -13.93
N THR A 374 9.42 16.98 -12.94
CA THR A 374 8.90 16.96 -11.57
C THR A 374 7.55 17.68 -11.42
N HIS A 375 6.84 17.45 -10.29
CA HIS A 375 5.48 17.93 -10.04
C HIS A 375 5.40 19.16 -9.14
N TYR A 376 6.44 19.98 -9.03
CA TYR A 376 6.42 21.19 -8.22
C TYR A 376 6.36 22.48 -9.05
N VAL A 377 5.92 23.57 -8.42
CA VAL A 377 5.83 24.90 -8.96
C VAL A 377 6.44 25.92 -7.99
N TYR A 378 6.76 27.12 -8.46
CA TYR A 378 7.26 28.18 -7.59
C TYR A 378 6.13 29.16 -7.21
N ARG A 379 5.91 29.33 -5.92
CA ARG A 379 4.81 30.12 -5.36
C ARG A 379 4.72 31.55 -5.92
N GLY A 380 5.84 32.17 -6.25
CA GLY A 380 5.89 33.57 -6.75
C GLY A 380 5.56 33.72 -8.22
N LEU A 381 5.39 32.68 -9.02
CA LEU A 381 5.19 32.71 -10.47
C LEU A 381 3.73 32.57 -10.91
N GLY A 382 2.81 32.48 -9.96
CA GLY A 382 1.39 32.19 -10.21
C GLY A 382 1.07 30.69 -10.30
N PRO A 383 -0.20 30.33 -10.50
CA PRO A 383 -0.65 28.95 -10.48
C PRO A 383 0.01 28.11 -11.57
N LEU A 384 0.37 26.88 -11.23
CA LEU A 384 0.89 25.87 -12.15
C LEU A 384 2.10 26.30 -12.99
N ARG A 385 2.95 27.21 -12.45
CA ARG A 385 4.14 27.73 -13.13
C ARG A 385 5.42 27.50 -12.35
N ARG A 386 6.49 27.24 -13.06
CA ARG A 386 7.86 27.18 -12.54
C ARG A 386 8.86 27.77 -13.53
N ALA A 387 10.11 27.97 -13.10
CA ALA A 387 11.20 28.51 -13.90
C ALA A 387 12.49 27.74 -13.57
N ASN A 388 12.72 26.62 -14.23
CA ASN A 388 13.93 25.82 -14.10
C ASN A 388 14.86 26.09 -15.27
N LEU A 389 16.17 26.00 -15.02
CA LEU A 389 17.18 26.09 -16.07
C LEU A 389 17.44 24.74 -16.75
N VAL A 390 17.01 23.64 -16.11
CA VAL A 390 17.21 22.27 -16.57
C VAL A 390 15.91 21.48 -16.38
N ARG A 391 15.55 20.62 -17.34
CA ARG A 391 14.46 19.63 -17.16
C ARG A 391 14.86 18.58 -16.14
N GLU A 392 13.85 18.06 -15.41
CA GLU A 392 14.02 17.12 -14.32
C GLU A 392 13.26 15.80 -14.54
N PRO A 393 13.63 15.02 -15.56
CA PRO A 393 13.01 13.73 -15.83
C PRO A 393 13.26 12.73 -14.71
N HIS A 394 12.31 11.80 -14.56
CA HIS A 394 12.42 10.69 -13.64
C HIS A 394 11.99 9.39 -14.28
N GLN A 395 12.70 8.32 -13.94
CA GLN A 395 12.40 6.96 -14.34
C GLN A 395 12.44 6.07 -13.09
N ASN A 396 11.42 5.22 -12.94
CA ASN A 396 11.35 4.21 -11.89
C ASN A 396 11.00 2.87 -12.55
N ARG A 397 11.83 1.85 -12.33
CA ARG A 397 11.66 0.50 -12.86
C ARG A 397 11.67 -0.49 -11.73
N PHE A 398 10.66 -1.34 -11.69
CA PHE A 398 10.50 -2.39 -10.70
C PHE A 398 10.32 -3.73 -11.37
N ASP A 399 11.14 -4.71 -11.00
CA ASP A 399 11.07 -6.09 -11.43
C ASP A 399 11.07 -6.99 -10.19
N GLN A 400 10.22 -8.02 -10.17
CA GLN A 400 10.15 -8.99 -9.09
C GLN A 400 9.93 -10.39 -9.66
N GLY A 401 10.70 -11.37 -9.16
CA GLY A 401 10.43 -12.79 -9.29
C GLY A 401 10.15 -13.40 -7.93
N SER A 402 9.14 -14.28 -7.83
CA SER A 402 8.83 -14.99 -6.59
C SER A 402 8.38 -16.41 -6.82
N ALA A 403 8.71 -17.28 -5.86
CA ALA A 403 8.19 -18.63 -5.78
C ALA A 403 7.79 -18.93 -4.34
N SER A 404 6.72 -19.69 -4.14
CA SER A 404 6.23 -20.09 -2.82
C SER A 404 5.57 -21.44 -2.86
N ILE A 405 5.60 -22.12 -1.72
CA ILE A 405 4.87 -23.34 -1.46
C ILE A 405 4.05 -23.17 -0.20
N GLU A 406 2.79 -23.56 -0.27
CA GLU A 406 1.86 -23.58 0.85
C GLU A 406 1.37 -24.99 1.06
N GLY A 407 1.52 -25.50 2.29
CA GLY A 407 0.98 -26.77 2.72
C GLY A 407 -0.04 -26.56 3.82
N ARG A 408 -1.17 -27.26 3.75
CA ARG A 408 -2.25 -27.25 4.75
C ARG A 408 -2.67 -28.67 5.08
N GLY A 409 -2.86 -28.96 6.37
CA GLY A 409 -3.29 -30.28 6.83
C GLY A 409 -3.72 -30.24 8.28
N ALA A 410 -4.10 -31.42 8.80
CA ALA A 410 -4.40 -31.58 10.23
C ALA A 410 -3.20 -31.23 11.15
N TRP A 411 -2.01 -31.20 10.59
CA TRP A 411 -0.75 -30.81 11.26
C TRP A 411 -0.55 -29.29 11.35
N GLY A 412 -1.35 -28.51 10.63
CA GLY A 412 -1.25 -27.06 10.59
C GLY A 412 -1.02 -26.53 9.17
N ARG A 413 -0.36 -25.38 9.09
CA ARG A 413 -0.09 -24.67 7.83
C ARG A 413 1.40 -24.31 7.74
N LEU A 414 2.01 -24.66 6.61
CA LEU A 414 3.38 -24.28 6.24
C LEU A 414 3.33 -23.31 5.07
N ASN A 415 4.09 -22.21 5.16
CA ASN A 415 4.37 -21.35 4.02
C ASN A 415 5.89 -21.21 3.91
N ALA A 416 6.41 -21.37 2.69
CA ALA A 416 7.80 -21.07 2.38
C ALA A 416 7.84 -20.26 1.07
N SER A 417 8.69 -19.23 1.01
CA SER A 417 8.81 -18.37 -0.16
C SER A 417 10.24 -17.91 -0.38
N VAL A 418 10.57 -17.69 -1.64
CA VAL A 418 11.80 -17.02 -2.07
C VAL A 418 11.43 -15.96 -3.08
N SER A 419 12.08 -14.80 -3.00
CA SER A 419 11.81 -13.68 -3.90
C SER A 419 13.09 -12.93 -4.23
N VAL A 420 13.14 -12.41 -5.45
CA VAL A 420 14.19 -11.51 -5.94
C VAL A 420 13.51 -10.23 -6.41
N VAL A 421 14.04 -9.07 -5.99
CA VAL A 421 13.56 -7.75 -6.39
C VAL A 421 14.72 -6.97 -7.00
N GLU A 422 14.48 -6.40 -8.17
CA GLU A 422 15.32 -5.42 -8.83
C GLU A 422 14.53 -4.11 -8.93
N HIS A 423 14.98 -3.08 -8.22
CA HIS A 423 14.31 -1.78 -8.26
C HIS A 423 15.34 -0.69 -8.59
N GLY A 424 15.17 -0.07 -9.74
CA GLY A 424 16.04 0.98 -10.21
C GLY A 424 15.31 2.30 -10.42
N PHE A 425 15.91 3.42 -10.01
CA PHE A 425 15.40 4.72 -10.40
C PHE A 425 16.51 5.67 -10.80
N LYS A 426 16.15 6.60 -11.70
CA LYS A 426 17.02 7.67 -12.16
C LYS A 426 16.25 8.98 -12.10
N SER A 427 16.86 9.99 -11.49
CA SER A 427 16.27 11.32 -11.37
C SER A 427 17.29 12.36 -11.76
N ARG A 428 16.85 13.40 -12.42
CA ARG A 428 17.63 14.63 -12.62
C ARG A 428 17.00 15.75 -11.82
N TYR A 429 17.84 16.63 -11.29
CA TYR A 429 17.44 17.85 -10.59
C TYR A 429 18.21 19.04 -11.15
N ASP A 430 17.56 20.21 -11.23
CA ASP A 430 18.22 21.48 -11.53
C ASP A 430 19.11 21.89 -10.34
N ALA A 431 20.38 21.64 -10.44
CA ALA A 431 21.38 21.93 -9.43
C ALA A 431 22.18 23.23 -9.73
N SER A 432 21.64 24.10 -10.58
CA SER A 432 22.34 25.33 -11.02
C SER A 432 22.74 26.22 -9.85
N SER A 433 21.87 26.36 -8.83
CA SER A 433 22.15 27.17 -7.63
C SER A 433 23.24 26.58 -6.75
N ALA A 434 23.49 25.26 -6.84
CA ALA A 434 24.48 24.57 -6.00
C ALA A 434 25.92 24.70 -6.53
N LEU A 435 26.12 24.98 -7.81
CA LEU A 435 27.43 24.93 -8.45
C LEU A 435 28.50 25.75 -7.72
N ARG A 436 28.13 26.94 -7.22
CA ARG A 436 29.04 27.80 -6.45
C ARG A 436 29.50 27.15 -5.14
N ARG A 437 28.64 26.33 -4.50
CA ARG A 437 28.97 25.64 -3.24
C ARG A 437 30.01 24.51 -3.44
N PHE A 438 30.16 24.09 -4.69
CA PHE A 438 31.20 23.13 -5.09
C PHE A 438 32.45 23.81 -5.69
N GLY A 439 32.55 25.16 -5.58
CA GLY A 439 33.68 25.90 -6.09
C GLY A 439 33.67 26.09 -7.61
N SER A 440 32.52 25.99 -8.25
CA SER A 440 32.38 26.14 -9.69
C SER A 440 31.85 27.52 -10.07
N GLY A 441 32.45 28.14 -11.10
CA GLY A 441 32.01 29.43 -11.68
C GLY A 441 30.91 29.29 -12.75
N TRP A 442 30.50 28.06 -13.10
CA TRP A 442 29.44 27.84 -14.10
C TRP A 442 28.05 28.17 -13.55
N ARG A 443 27.10 28.45 -14.46
CA ARG A 443 25.77 28.94 -14.10
C ARG A 443 24.67 27.88 -14.20
N ILE A 444 24.79 26.92 -15.11
CA ILE A 444 23.79 25.88 -15.35
C ILE A 444 24.36 24.54 -14.97
N GLY A 445 23.68 23.82 -14.11
CA GLY A 445 24.09 22.51 -13.64
C GLY A 445 22.95 21.57 -13.35
N ALA A 446 23.21 20.28 -13.43
CA ALA A 446 22.29 19.22 -13.10
C ALA A 446 22.92 18.22 -12.13
N LEU A 447 22.13 17.73 -11.19
CA LEU A 447 22.43 16.51 -10.45
C LEU A 447 21.66 15.36 -11.09
N ASP A 448 22.36 14.38 -11.60
CA ASP A 448 21.81 13.10 -12.02
C ASP A 448 22.01 12.10 -10.87
N GLU A 449 20.94 11.55 -10.35
CA GLU A 449 20.94 10.54 -9.30
C GLU A 449 20.42 9.23 -9.87
N GLY A 450 21.23 8.17 -9.78
CA GLY A 450 20.85 6.80 -10.08
C GLY A 450 20.96 5.94 -8.83
N LYS A 451 19.96 5.09 -8.61
CA LYS A 451 20.00 4.08 -7.54
C LYS A 451 19.46 2.77 -8.09
N ASP A 452 20.22 1.70 -7.86
CA ASP A 452 19.85 0.32 -8.21
C ASP A 452 19.87 -0.54 -6.95
N ILE A 453 18.78 -1.23 -6.70
CA ILE A 453 18.54 -2.06 -5.53
C ILE A 453 18.36 -3.49 -6.00
N HIS A 454 19.09 -4.41 -5.38
CA HIS A 454 18.98 -5.84 -5.57
C HIS A 454 18.71 -6.49 -4.22
N LEU A 455 17.50 -7.06 -4.04
CA LEU A 455 17.08 -7.72 -2.82
C LEU A 455 16.77 -9.19 -3.12
N ILE A 456 17.35 -10.09 -2.33
CA ILE A 456 16.96 -11.49 -2.27
C ILE A 456 16.44 -11.76 -0.87
N VAL A 457 15.31 -12.43 -0.76
CA VAL A 457 14.71 -12.81 0.51
C VAL A 457 14.13 -14.20 0.47
N GLY A 458 14.42 -14.99 1.50
CA GLY A 458 13.80 -16.26 1.77
C GLY A 458 13.11 -16.25 3.14
N GLU A 459 11.90 -16.75 3.20
CA GLU A 459 11.12 -16.84 4.45
C GLU A 459 10.38 -18.17 4.50
N ALA A 460 10.36 -18.79 5.67
CA ALA A 460 9.51 -19.93 5.96
C ALA A 460 8.84 -19.75 7.31
N ASN A 461 7.56 -20.11 7.39
CA ASN A 461 6.80 -20.09 8.63
C ASN A 461 5.84 -21.27 8.70
N PHE A 462 5.60 -21.68 9.92
CA PHE A 462 4.70 -22.75 10.28
C PHE A 462 3.71 -22.25 11.33
N ALA A 463 2.41 -22.48 11.10
CA ALA A 463 1.35 -22.19 12.04
C ALA A 463 0.70 -23.48 12.53
N SER A 464 0.47 -23.58 13.82
CA SER A 464 -0.27 -24.71 14.43
C SER A 464 -1.68 -24.79 13.87
N PRO A 465 -2.34 -25.95 13.93
CA PRO A 465 -3.78 -26.03 13.74
C PRO A 465 -4.51 -25.12 14.73
N ASP A 466 -5.62 -24.56 14.31
CA ASP A 466 -6.48 -23.72 15.16
C ASP A 466 -7.44 -24.59 15.99
N ILE A 467 -6.89 -25.60 16.69
CA ILE A 467 -7.61 -26.54 17.54
C ILE A 467 -7.10 -26.43 18.97
N GLY A 468 -8.02 -26.21 19.90
CA GLY A 468 -7.69 -26.11 21.32
C GLY A 468 -7.40 -24.67 21.76
N ARG A 469 -6.88 -24.54 22.99
CA ARG A 469 -6.65 -23.23 23.65
C ARG A 469 -5.33 -22.57 23.26
N TRP A 470 -4.43 -23.31 22.64
CA TRP A 470 -3.11 -22.84 22.24
C TRP A 470 -2.99 -22.81 20.73
N ARG A 471 -2.65 -21.65 20.21
CA ARG A 471 -2.31 -21.45 18.80
C ARG A 471 -0.93 -20.80 18.75
N TRP A 472 -0.08 -21.26 17.86
CA TRP A 472 1.25 -20.68 17.72
C TRP A 472 1.71 -20.64 16.26
N LEU A 473 2.64 -19.75 16.00
CA LEU A 473 3.31 -19.58 14.72
C LEU A 473 4.80 -19.42 15.00
N ALA A 474 5.64 -20.06 14.20
CA ALA A 474 7.08 -19.88 14.24
C ALA A 474 7.62 -19.77 12.81
N GLY A 475 8.68 -19.02 12.62
CA GLY A 475 9.28 -18.83 11.31
C GLY A 475 10.69 -18.27 11.35
N GLY A 476 11.30 -18.25 10.18
CA GLY A 476 12.63 -17.69 9.95
C GLY A 476 12.71 -16.94 8.63
N LEU A 477 13.57 -15.93 8.59
CA LEU A 477 13.82 -15.10 7.42
C LEU A 477 15.31 -14.91 7.24
N VAL A 478 15.75 -14.95 5.99
CA VAL A 478 17.08 -14.51 5.57
C VAL A 478 16.93 -13.55 4.39
N SER A 479 17.67 -12.45 4.40
CA SER A 479 17.66 -11.51 3.27
C SER A 479 19.03 -10.87 3.05
N SER A 480 19.29 -10.49 1.81
CA SER A 480 20.44 -9.69 1.41
C SER A 480 19.98 -8.60 0.46
N ASN A 481 20.19 -7.36 0.86
CA ASN A 481 19.88 -6.17 0.07
C ASN A 481 21.18 -5.46 -0.30
N THR A 482 21.44 -5.29 -1.58
CA THR A 482 22.54 -4.47 -2.10
C THR A 482 21.96 -3.27 -2.82
N THR A 483 22.34 -2.07 -2.38
CA THR A 483 21.97 -0.79 -3.02
C THR A 483 23.20 -0.14 -3.60
N ARG A 484 23.17 0.23 -4.89
CA ARG A 484 24.19 1.04 -5.56
C ARG A 484 23.61 2.42 -5.84
N THR A 485 24.33 3.47 -5.44
CA THR A 485 23.90 4.85 -5.63
C THR A 485 25.04 5.63 -6.32
N ASN A 486 24.71 6.31 -7.42
CA ASN A 486 25.68 6.99 -8.27
C ASN A 486 25.24 8.42 -8.60
N PRO A 487 25.23 9.37 -7.64
CA PRO A 487 24.94 10.76 -7.95
C PRO A 487 26.10 11.44 -8.68
N VAL A 488 25.77 12.21 -9.72
CA VAL A 488 26.73 13.00 -10.49
C VAL A 488 26.21 14.43 -10.63
N LEU A 489 26.93 15.40 -10.04
CA LEU A 489 26.69 16.82 -10.27
C LEU A 489 27.58 17.28 -11.42
N SER A 490 26.95 17.79 -12.48
CA SER A 490 27.62 18.27 -13.67
C SER A 490 27.28 19.73 -13.93
N ALA A 491 28.27 20.51 -14.39
CA ALA A 491 27.99 21.76 -15.08
C ALA A 491 27.61 21.45 -16.53
N LEU A 492 26.54 22.10 -17.01
CA LEU A 492 26.00 21.94 -18.36
C LEU A 492 26.40 23.13 -19.25
N THR A 493 27.70 23.39 -19.40
CA THR A 493 28.21 24.35 -20.37
C THR A 493 28.46 23.64 -21.71
N PRO A 494 29.03 24.27 -22.80
CA PRO A 494 29.04 23.63 -24.12
C PRO A 494 29.38 22.14 -24.11
N GLU A 495 30.22 21.71 -23.15
CA GLU A 495 30.46 20.30 -22.86
C GLU A 495 30.14 19.98 -21.39
N PRO A 496 29.29 19.00 -21.10
CA PRO A 496 29.01 18.60 -19.73
C PRO A 496 30.27 18.15 -19.00
N ARG A 497 30.51 18.73 -17.82
CA ARG A 497 31.68 18.39 -16.99
C ARG A 497 31.24 17.99 -15.59
N ALA A 498 31.61 16.79 -15.18
CA ALA A 498 31.38 16.34 -13.82
C ALA A 498 32.20 17.17 -12.80
N ILE A 499 31.55 17.74 -11.83
CA ILE A 499 32.12 18.55 -10.74
C ILE A 499 32.26 17.68 -9.49
N TYR A 500 31.23 16.88 -9.22
CA TYR A 500 31.15 15.97 -8.09
C TYR A 500 30.52 14.66 -8.56
N SER A 501 31.05 13.54 -8.09
CA SER A 501 30.39 12.25 -8.25
C SER A 501 30.68 11.37 -7.04
N GLU A 502 29.75 10.45 -6.77
CA GLU A 502 29.92 9.42 -5.78
C GLU A 502 29.56 8.07 -6.38
N ALA A 503 30.41 7.08 -6.20
CA ALA A 503 30.08 5.67 -6.44
C ALA A 503 29.96 5.02 -5.07
N ARG A 504 28.73 4.72 -4.65
CA ARG A 504 28.40 4.17 -3.35
C ARG A 504 27.73 2.82 -3.49
N ARG A 505 28.11 1.89 -2.62
CA ARG A 505 27.48 0.60 -2.45
C ARG A 505 27.18 0.37 -0.97
N ASP A 506 25.94 0.09 -0.68
CA ASP A 506 25.45 -0.35 0.63
C ASP A 506 25.01 -1.80 0.53
N ARG A 507 25.30 -2.61 1.54
CA ARG A 507 24.77 -3.94 1.71
C ARG A 507 24.14 -4.05 3.10
N LEU A 508 22.97 -4.65 3.19
CA LEU A 508 22.29 -5.00 4.42
C LEU A 508 21.89 -6.47 4.36
N ASN A 509 22.45 -7.30 5.24
CA ASN A 509 22.08 -8.68 5.42
C ASN A 509 21.27 -8.81 6.70
N GLU A 510 20.18 -9.57 6.66
CA GLU A 510 19.35 -9.88 7.82
C GLU A 510 19.16 -11.39 7.94
N ALA A 511 19.35 -11.92 9.14
CA ALA A 511 18.90 -13.24 9.54
C ALA A 511 18.03 -13.09 10.78
N ALA A 512 16.88 -13.77 10.79
CA ALA A 512 15.98 -13.67 11.92
C ALA A 512 15.16 -14.94 12.12
N VAL A 513 14.83 -15.19 13.39
CA VAL A 513 13.85 -16.19 13.81
C VAL A 513 12.76 -15.49 14.62
N TYR A 514 11.51 -15.90 14.44
CA TYR A 514 10.39 -15.27 15.10
C TYR A 514 9.32 -16.29 15.47
N GLY A 515 8.49 -15.93 16.44
CA GLY A 515 7.33 -16.71 16.81
C GLY A 515 6.31 -15.89 17.57
N GLU A 516 5.09 -16.39 17.55
CA GLU A 516 3.96 -15.84 18.26
C GLU A 516 3.12 -16.98 18.80
N ALA A 517 2.66 -16.89 20.05
CA ALA A 517 1.76 -17.86 20.67
C ALA A 517 0.57 -17.12 21.27
N SER A 518 -0.62 -17.65 21.03
CA SER A 518 -1.89 -17.16 21.58
C SER A 518 -2.51 -18.23 22.48
N LEU A 519 -3.00 -17.81 23.64
CA LEU A 519 -3.66 -18.64 24.64
C LEU A 519 -5.06 -18.07 24.92
N ASP A 520 -6.07 -18.90 24.69
CA ASP A 520 -7.44 -18.58 25.09
C ASP A 520 -7.62 -18.83 26.57
N LEU A 521 -7.95 -17.78 27.28
CA LEU A 521 -8.18 -17.72 28.73
C LEU A 521 -9.71 -17.77 29.01
N PRO A 522 -10.10 -18.05 30.27
CA PRO A 522 -11.49 -17.88 30.67
C PRO A 522 -12.02 -16.46 30.41
N TYR A 523 -13.34 -16.30 30.36
CA TYR A 523 -14.04 -15.02 30.15
C TYR A 523 -13.80 -14.35 28.79
N ASP A 524 -13.63 -15.17 27.73
CA ASP A 524 -13.43 -14.71 26.35
C ASP A 524 -12.22 -13.79 26.17
N LEU A 525 -11.18 -14.07 26.94
CA LEU A 525 -9.89 -13.40 26.87
C LEU A 525 -8.92 -14.24 26.02
N THR A 526 -8.17 -13.60 25.13
CA THR A 526 -7.04 -14.20 24.41
C THR A 526 -5.78 -13.40 24.68
N LEU A 527 -4.77 -14.06 25.24
CA LEU A 527 -3.43 -13.49 25.42
C LEU A 527 -2.53 -13.94 24.29
N THR A 528 -1.89 -13.01 23.61
CA THR A 528 -0.89 -13.28 22.57
C THR A 528 0.45 -12.70 22.96
N ALA A 529 1.50 -13.50 22.89
CA ALA A 529 2.89 -13.06 23.08
C ALA A 529 3.73 -13.50 21.87
N GLY A 530 4.53 -12.59 21.35
CA GLY A 530 5.42 -12.84 20.22
C GLY A 530 6.76 -12.16 20.38
N ALA A 531 7.77 -12.70 19.74
CA ALA A 531 9.09 -12.11 19.67
C ALA A 531 9.80 -12.49 18.37
N ARG A 532 10.67 -11.59 17.90
CA ARG A 532 11.65 -11.85 16.85
C ARG A 532 13.04 -11.55 17.39
N TYR A 533 13.96 -12.48 17.22
CA TYR A 533 15.38 -12.22 17.32
C TYR A 533 15.94 -11.99 15.92
N TYR A 534 16.70 -10.92 15.75
CA TYR A 534 17.32 -10.55 14.49
C TYR A 534 18.82 -10.30 14.66
N ALA A 535 19.56 -10.58 13.61
CA ALA A 535 20.95 -10.18 13.42
C ALA A 535 21.05 -9.48 12.07
N LEU A 536 21.65 -8.29 12.08
CA LEU A 536 21.87 -7.43 10.91
C LEU A 536 23.35 -7.15 10.76
N GLU A 537 23.84 -7.28 9.55
CA GLU A 537 25.15 -6.79 9.12
C GLU A 537 24.94 -5.76 8.03
N TYR A 538 25.58 -4.61 8.14
CA TYR A 538 25.55 -3.57 7.11
C TYR A 538 26.96 -3.05 6.81
N ASP A 539 27.26 -2.95 5.53
CA ASP A 539 28.51 -2.40 5.04
C ASP A 539 28.26 -1.32 3.99
N THR A 540 29.14 -0.33 3.95
CA THR A 540 29.08 0.78 3.00
C THR A 540 30.47 1.04 2.45
N THR A 541 30.61 0.96 1.14
CA THR A 541 31.81 1.42 0.43
C THR A 541 31.44 2.63 -0.44
N SER A 542 32.30 3.63 -0.50
CA SER A 542 32.07 4.83 -1.30
C SER A 542 33.37 5.41 -1.83
N LEU A 543 33.33 5.90 -3.06
CA LEU A 543 34.35 6.70 -3.70
C LEU A 543 33.74 8.01 -4.18
N VAL A 544 34.03 9.09 -3.46
CA VAL A 544 33.70 10.45 -3.86
C VAL A 544 34.81 11.06 -4.68
N ARG A 545 34.45 11.68 -5.82
CA ARG A 545 35.36 12.47 -6.66
C ARG A 545 34.83 13.89 -6.79
N GLN A 546 35.70 14.87 -6.63
CA GLN A 546 35.41 16.28 -6.84
C GLN A 546 36.55 16.94 -7.55
N PHE A 547 36.37 17.33 -8.80
CA PHE A 547 37.44 17.76 -9.71
C PHE A 547 38.57 16.73 -9.74
N THR A 548 39.77 17.12 -9.26
CA THR A 548 40.99 16.26 -9.20
C THR A 548 41.15 15.56 -7.84
N ARG A 549 40.29 15.85 -6.86
CA ARG A 549 40.36 15.26 -5.51
C ARG A 549 39.46 14.03 -5.41
N SER A 550 39.86 13.08 -4.59
CA SER A 550 39.04 11.91 -4.26
C SER A 550 39.08 11.61 -2.77
N ARG A 551 38.02 10.95 -2.28
CA ARG A 551 37.89 10.42 -0.93
C ARG A 551 37.21 9.06 -0.99
N SER A 552 37.87 8.04 -0.44
CA SER A 552 37.29 6.73 -0.26
C SER A 552 36.75 6.56 1.16
N PHE A 553 35.77 5.69 1.31
CA PHE A 553 35.21 5.28 2.58
C PHE A 553 34.90 3.79 2.54
N ASP A 554 35.16 3.09 3.63
CA ASP A 554 34.75 1.71 3.89
C ASP A 554 34.33 1.63 5.36
N GLY A 555 33.08 1.24 5.59
CA GLY A 555 32.51 1.16 6.92
C GLY A 555 31.65 -0.09 7.07
N ARG A 556 31.78 -0.74 8.23
CA ARG A 556 30.99 -1.91 8.61
C ARG A 556 30.32 -1.70 9.95
N GLY A 557 29.13 -2.25 10.11
CA GLY A 557 28.42 -2.25 11.34
C GLY A 557 27.52 -3.47 11.45
N GLU A 558 27.16 -3.78 12.67
CA GLU A 558 26.27 -4.89 13.00
C GLU A 558 25.27 -4.45 14.08
N SER A 559 24.14 -5.10 14.12
CA SER A 559 23.12 -4.87 15.13
C SER A 559 22.33 -6.16 15.34
N ALA A 560 22.10 -6.52 16.58
CA ALA A 560 21.24 -7.65 16.93
C ALA A 560 20.29 -7.25 18.05
N GLY A 561 19.15 -7.92 18.15
CA GLY A 561 18.20 -7.60 19.21
C GLY A 561 16.88 -8.34 19.10
N PHE A 562 15.94 -7.92 19.96
CA PHE A 562 14.60 -8.48 20.04
C PHE A 562 13.53 -7.43 19.72
N THR A 563 12.50 -7.85 19.01
CA THR A 563 11.27 -7.08 18.81
C THR A 563 10.09 -7.84 19.40
N PRO A 564 9.73 -7.56 20.67
CA PRO A 564 8.61 -8.20 21.34
C PRO A 564 7.27 -7.59 20.92
N LYS A 565 6.21 -8.40 21.09
CA LYS A 565 4.81 -8.04 21.00
C LYS A 565 4.04 -8.74 22.10
N ILE A 566 3.15 -8.04 22.77
CA ILE A 566 2.20 -8.61 23.73
C ILE A 566 0.85 -7.98 23.44
N ALA A 567 -0.18 -8.79 23.32
CA ALA A 567 -1.54 -8.35 23.09
C ALA A 567 -2.51 -9.11 23.98
N LEU A 568 -3.51 -8.41 24.49
CA LEU A 568 -4.65 -8.99 25.19
C LEU A 568 -5.91 -8.58 24.43
N VAL A 569 -6.73 -9.54 24.07
CA VAL A 569 -8.03 -9.35 23.42
C VAL A 569 -9.11 -9.83 24.38
N TRP A 570 -10.12 -9.03 24.58
CA TRP A 570 -11.33 -9.38 25.31
C TRP A 570 -12.55 -9.24 24.41
N GLN A 571 -13.30 -10.34 24.26
CA GLN A 571 -14.50 -10.42 23.43
C GLN A 571 -15.74 -10.68 24.30
N PRO A 572 -16.23 -9.68 25.08
CA PRO A 572 -17.37 -9.88 25.99
C PRO A 572 -18.65 -10.25 25.25
N SER A 573 -18.67 -10.13 23.96
CA SER A 573 -19.74 -10.61 23.06
C SER A 573 -19.22 -10.73 21.64
N ASP A 574 -19.94 -11.44 20.77
CA ASP A 574 -19.68 -11.55 19.32
C ASP A 574 -19.66 -10.19 18.59
N ARG A 575 -20.07 -9.11 19.25
CA ARG A 575 -20.22 -7.77 18.68
C ARG A 575 -19.13 -6.81 19.12
N LEU A 576 -18.49 -7.06 20.23
CA LEU A 576 -17.51 -6.16 20.82
C LEU A 576 -16.18 -6.90 21.04
N ASN A 577 -15.11 -6.35 20.46
CA ASN A 577 -13.75 -6.72 20.72
C ASN A 577 -13.03 -5.52 21.32
N LEU A 578 -12.42 -5.71 22.47
CA LEU A 578 -11.53 -4.74 23.12
C LEU A 578 -10.13 -5.32 23.13
N SER A 579 -9.15 -4.52 22.80
CA SER A 579 -7.76 -4.97 22.71
C SER A 579 -6.79 -4.01 23.37
N ALA A 580 -5.73 -4.57 23.97
CA ALA A 580 -4.56 -3.85 24.43
C ALA A 580 -3.32 -4.47 23.77
N LEU A 581 -2.45 -3.66 23.21
CA LEU A 581 -1.28 -4.11 22.46
C LEU A 581 -0.05 -3.27 22.86
N VAL A 582 1.07 -3.95 23.08
CA VAL A 582 2.39 -3.31 23.14
C VAL A 582 3.29 -4.01 22.11
N SER A 583 3.96 -3.22 21.26
CA SER A 583 4.85 -3.75 20.23
C SER A 583 6.06 -2.85 20.00
N ARG A 584 7.13 -3.44 19.44
CA ARG A 584 8.36 -2.75 19.10
C ARG A 584 8.72 -2.96 17.63
N GLY A 585 9.23 -1.91 16.97
CA GLY A 585 9.89 -1.96 15.67
C GLY A 585 11.28 -1.35 15.73
N HIS A 586 12.09 -1.60 14.70
CA HIS A 586 13.45 -1.05 14.59
C HIS A 586 13.85 -0.87 13.13
N ARG A 587 14.84 0.00 12.88
CA ARG A 587 15.53 0.13 11.60
C ARG A 587 17.05 0.03 11.81
N ALA A 588 17.75 -0.43 10.77
CA ALA A 588 19.21 -0.51 10.78
C ALA A 588 19.86 0.89 10.86
N GLY A 589 21.07 0.96 11.39
CA GLY A 589 21.96 2.10 11.22
C GLY A 589 22.63 2.09 9.86
N GLY A 590 23.57 3.02 9.66
CA GLY A 590 24.34 3.11 8.43
C GLY A 590 25.38 4.23 8.45
N PHE A 591 25.88 4.62 7.27
CA PHE A 591 26.97 5.58 7.14
C PHE A 591 26.63 6.71 6.17
N ASN A 592 27.11 7.91 6.45
CA ASN A 592 27.11 9.07 5.58
C ASN A 592 28.44 9.15 4.82
N THR A 593 28.39 9.23 3.52
CA THR A 593 29.57 9.27 2.67
C THR A 593 29.63 10.50 1.77
N ALA A 594 28.49 11.12 1.46
CA ALA A 594 28.40 12.32 0.65
C ALA A 594 29.11 13.54 1.29
N GLY A 595 29.32 14.60 0.54
CA GLY A 595 29.84 15.89 1.00
C GLY A 595 31.04 16.39 0.19
N VAL A 596 31.18 17.70 0.18
CA VAL A 596 32.26 18.43 -0.50
C VAL A 596 33.59 18.08 0.14
N ILE A 597 34.62 17.74 -0.67
CA ILE A 597 35.94 17.37 -0.16
C ILE A 597 36.66 18.61 0.37
N GLY A 598 37.14 18.54 1.61
CA GLY A 598 37.86 19.63 2.28
C GLY A 598 36.96 20.63 2.98
N GLN A 599 35.66 20.41 3.03
CA GLN A 599 34.74 21.08 3.92
C GLN A 599 34.31 20.12 5.02
N ASP A 600 34.30 20.58 6.25
CA ASP A 600 33.72 19.82 7.34
C ASP A 600 32.25 19.58 7.07
N PHE A 601 31.79 18.43 7.43
CA PHE A 601 30.38 18.04 7.39
C PHE A 601 29.57 18.92 8.35
N SER A 602 29.22 20.16 7.93
CA SER A 602 28.34 21.06 8.71
C SER A 602 28.52 20.99 10.22
N GLY A 603 29.76 21.04 10.72
CA GLY A 603 30.07 20.78 12.13
C GLY A 603 30.11 19.30 12.51
N LEU A 604 30.00 18.41 11.59
CA LEU A 604 30.21 16.97 11.73
C LEU A 604 31.66 16.66 11.32
N SER A 605 32.63 17.03 12.17
CA SER A 605 34.02 16.65 11.98
C SER A 605 34.16 15.16 12.26
N ASP A 606 34.79 14.45 11.33
CA ASP A 606 35.35 13.11 11.46
C ASP A 606 34.47 11.88 11.76
N SER A 607 35.09 10.73 11.68
CA SER A 607 34.63 9.35 11.69
C SER A 607 33.37 9.01 12.51
N PRO A 608 33.15 9.46 13.76
CA PRO A 608 31.96 9.12 14.52
C PRO A 608 30.67 9.80 14.03
N ALA A 609 30.79 10.90 13.29
CA ALA A 609 29.65 11.63 12.75
C ALA A 609 29.16 11.07 11.42
N ARG A 610 29.92 10.19 10.79
CA ARG A 610 29.53 9.52 9.55
C ARG A 610 28.59 8.35 9.79
N GLN A 611 28.70 7.70 10.95
CA GLN A 611 27.80 6.64 11.34
C GLN A 611 26.53 7.22 11.99
N TYR A 612 25.37 6.82 11.53
CA TYR A 612 24.10 7.05 12.22
C TYR A 612 23.63 5.77 12.89
N LYS A 613 23.06 5.94 14.09
CA LYS A 613 22.65 4.82 14.94
C LYS A 613 21.33 4.19 14.46
N PRO A 614 21.12 2.90 14.72
CA PRO A 614 19.80 2.27 14.60
C PRO A 614 18.76 3.05 15.43
N ASP A 615 17.54 3.10 14.95
CA ASP A 615 16.41 3.65 15.70
C ASP A 615 15.38 2.56 16.06
N SER A 616 14.55 2.85 17.04
CA SER A 616 13.50 1.93 17.48
C SER A 616 12.28 2.67 18.01
N LEU A 617 11.10 2.11 17.73
CA LEU A 617 9.83 2.65 18.15
C LEU A 617 9.07 1.63 19.00
N TRP A 618 8.65 2.02 20.20
CA TRP A 618 7.70 1.32 21.04
C TRP A 618 6.33 1.94 20.88
N ASN A 619 5.30 1.11 20.75
CA ASN A 619 3.91 1.53 20.67
C ASN A 619 3.07 0.80 21.71
N ALA A 620 2.24 1.54 22.43
CA ALA A 620 1.17 1.02 23.29
C ALA A 620 -0.17 1.48 22.68
N GLU A 621 -1.13 0.57 22.56
CA GLU A 621 -2.39 0.80 21.88
C GLU A 621 -3.55 0.17 22.65
N LEU A 622 -4.68 0.88 22.72
CA LEU A 622 -5.97 0.35 23.15
C LEU A 622 -6.94 0.47 21.97
N GLY A 623 -7.54 -0.64 21.59
CA GLY A 623 -8.46 -0.75 20.46
C GLY A 623 -9.86 -1.20 20.88
N ALA A 624 -10.85 -0.75 20.14
CA ALA A 624 -12.24 -1.20 20.26
C ALA A 624 -12.82 -1.44 18.87
N LYS A 625 -13.45 -2.59 18.66
CA LYS A 625 -14.14 -2.95 17.42
C LYS A 625 -15.54 -3.38 17.77
N TYR A 626 -16.51 -2.71 17.18
CA TYR A 626 -17.92 -2.94 17.42
C TYR A 626 -18.67 -3.26 16.13
N ARG A 627 -19.61 -4.20 16.20
CA ARG A 627 -20.56 -4.55 15.16
C ARG A 627 -21.97 -4.45 15.72
N SER A 628 -22.88 -3.76 15.01
CA SER A 628 -24.28 -3.70 15.41
C SER A 628 -24.95 -5.07 15.35
N ALA A 629 -26.05 -5.23 16.09
CA ALA A 629 -26.78 -6.49 16.17
C ALA A 629 -27.32 -6.98 14.82
N ASP A 630 -27.71 -6.06 13.96
CA ASP A 630 -28.20 -6.32 12.61
C ASP A 630 -27.06 -6.47 11.58
N GLY A 631 -25.79 -6.32 12.00
CA GLY A 631 -24.61 -6.38 11.13
C GLY A 631 -24.47 -5.20 10.16
N ARG A 632 -25.36 -4.20 10.22
CA ARG A 632 -25.36 -3.05 9.31
C ARG A 632 -24.32 -2.00 9.62
N ALA A 633 -23.84 -1.92 10.86
CA ALA A 633 -22.84 -0.94 11.26
C ALA A 633 -21.60 -1.61 11.86
N ARG A 634 -20.45 -1.06 11.55
CA ARG A 634 -19.17 -1.40 12.14
C ARG A 634 -18.41 -0.15 12.52
N LEU A 635 -17.87 -0.15 13.70
CA LEU A 635 -17.02 0.91 14.23
C LEU A 635 -15.72 0.31 14.73
N ARG A 636 -14.61 0.93 14.37
CA ARG A 636 -13.27 0.62 14.89
C ARG A 636 -12.66 1.90 15.40
N ALA A 637 -12.11 1.87 16.59
CA ALA A 637 -11.42 3.01 17.17
C ALA A 637 -10.16 2.52 17.88
N ALA A 638 -9.12 3.33 17.86
CA ALA A 638 -7.91 3.07 18.64
C ALA A 638 -7.31 4.37 19.17
N VAL A 639 -6.81 4.30 20.41
CA VAL A 639 -5.91 5.31 20.99
C VAL A 639 -4.53 4.69 21.11
N TYR A 640 -3.50 5.44 20.79
CA TYR A 640 -2.14 4.94 20.85
C TYR A 640 -1.15 5.99 21.39
N ALA A 641 -0.04 5.47 21.93
CA ALA A 641 1.11 6.26 22.33
C ALA A 641 2.38 5.56 21.89
N ALA A 642 3.20 6.25 21.12
CA ALA A 642 4.47 5.77 20.61
C ALA A 642 5.64 6.57 21.17
N ARG A 643 6.75 5.87 21.44
CA ARG A 643 8.03 6.46 21.84
C ARG A 643 9.10 6.00 20.86
N TRP A 644 9.71 6.96 20.17
CA TRP A 644 10.72 6.72 19.15
C TRP A 644 12.09 7.15 19.63
N ARG A 645 13.04 6.25 19.68
CA ARG A 645 14.41 6.50 20.12
C ARG A 645 15.36 6.65 18.97
N ASN A 646 16.31 7.57 19.07
CA ASN A 646 17.33 7.86 18.07
C ASN A 646 16.76 8.11 16.68
N VAL A 647 15.67 8.87 16.57
CA VAL A 647 14.97 9.13 15.30
C VAL A 647 15.96 9.43 14.18
N GLN A 648 16.02 8.57 13.19
CA GLN A 648 16.77 8.82 11.95
C GLN A 648 15.97 9.77 11.07
N SER A 649 16.64 10.74 10.47
CA SER A 649 16.03 11.67 9.53
C SER A 649 16.96 11.96 8.37
N ASP A 650 16.39 11.87 7.14
CA ASP A 650 17.04 12.33 5.94
C ASP A 650 17.05 13.86 5.91
N GLN A 651 18.22 14.43 5.77
CA GLN A 651 18.50 15.86 5.76
C GLN A 651 19.38 16.22 4.56
N PHE A 652 19.57 17.52 4.31
CA PHE A 652 20.48 18.00 3.28
C PHE A 652 21.61 18.81 3.87
N LEU A 653 22.81 18.55 3.40
CA LEU A 653 23.98 19.38 3.64
C LEU A 653 23.77 20.76 2.99
N PRO A 654 24.51 21.80 3.40
CA PRO A 654 24.48 23.08 2.72
C PRO A 654 24.80 23.01 1.21
N SER A 655 25.50 21.96 0.79
CA SER A 655 25.77 21.65 -0.62
C SER A 655 24.55 21.09 -1.38
N GLY A 656 23.45 20.74 -0.69
CA GLY A 656 22.27 20.08 -1.26
C GLY A 656 22.36 18.54 -1.32
N LEU A 657 23.49 17.95 -0.92
CA LEU A 657 23.64 16.50 -0.87
C LEU A 657 22.95 15.91 0.36
N ALA A 658 22.29 14.75 0.17
CA ALA A 658 21.56 14.07 1.23
C ALA A 658 22.52 13.46 2.30
N TYR A 659 22.12 13.52 3.56
CA TYR A 659 22.75 12.83 4.68
C TYR A 659 21.71 12.44 5.73
N VAL A 660 22.04 11.50 6.60
CA VAL A 660 21.19 11.06 7.69
C VAL A 660 21.74 11.54 9.02
N VAL A 661 20.85 11.98 9.88
CA VAL A 661 21.19 12.35 11.27
C VAL A 661 20.18 11.73 12.24
N ASN A 662 20.66 11.33 13.43
CA ASN A 662 19.76 11.01 14.53
C ASN A 662 19.36 12.34 15.20
N VAL A 663 18.14 12.80 14.93
CA VAL A 663 17.66 14.13 15.40
C VAL A 663 17.32 14.15 16.88
N GLY A 664 17.26 13.01 17.53
CA GLY A 664 16.94 12.87 18.96
C GLY A 664 15.88 11.82 19.19
N ASP A 665 15.18 11.92 20.33
CA ASP A 665 14.04 11.05 20.64
C ASP A 665 12.73 11.76 20.29
N GLY A 666 11.74 10.99 19.85
CA GLY A 666 10.41 11.46 19.49
C GLY A 666 9.29 10.73 20.22
N ALA A 667 8.12 11.31 20.18
CA ALA A 667 6.88 10.69 20.64
C ALA A 667 5.73 11.05 19.71
N ASP A 668 4.75 10.14 19.63
CA ASP A 668 3.49 10.38 18.97
C ASP A 668 2.34 9.83 19.80
N LYS A 669 1.24 10.57 19.85
CA LYS A 669 -0.01 10.16 20.50
C LYS A 669 -1.14 10.47 19.55
N GLY A 670 -2.07 9.55 19.40
CA GLY A 670 -3.17 9.76 18.48
C GLY A 670 -4.41 8.96 18.82
N PHE A 671 -5.46 9.37 18.15
CA PHE A 671 -6.76 8.71 18.09
C PHE A 671 -7.15 8.50 16.65
N GLU A 672 -7.60 7.31 16.33
CA GLU A 672 -8.12 6.98 15.00
C GLU A 672 -9.48 6.30 15.10
N VAL A 673 -10.29 6.52 14.08
CA VAL A 673 -11.63 5.94 13.97
C VAL A 673 -11.93 5.54 12.53
N GLU A 674 -12.63 4.43 12.36
CA GLU A 674 -13.20 3.96 11.10
C GLU A 674 -14.64 3.50 11.36
N ALA A 675 -15.56 3.96 10.53
CA ALA A 675 -16.97 3.59 10.58
C ALA A 675 -17.46 3.18 9.20
N ASN A 676 -18.24 2.11 9.15
CA ASN A 676 -18.99 1.69 7.97
C ASN A 676 -20.42 1.43 8.41
N TRP A 677 -21.38 1.94 7.66
CA TRP A 677 -22.79 1.79 7.95
C TRP A 677 -23.62 1.59 6.68
N ARG A 678 -24.43 0.55 6.65
CA ARG A 678 -25.40 0.26 5.58
C ARG A 678 -26.83 0.55 6.09
N PRO A 679 -27.30 1.80 6.02
CA PRO A 679 -28.65 2.13 6.44
C PRO A 679 -29.72 1.37 5.64
N THR A 680 -29.44 1.10 4.38
CA THR A 680 -30.28 0.29 3.48
C THR A 680 -29.43 -0.74 2.75
N GLU A 681 -30.05 -1.65 2.04
CA GLU A 681 -29.35 -2.63 1.19
C GLU A 681 -28.57 -1.98 0.05
N THR A 682 -29.03 -0.82 -0.38
CA THR A 682 -28.51 -0.12 -1.54
C THR A 682 -27.52 1.01 -1.21
N LEU A 683 -27.37 1.39 0.07
CA LEU A 683 -26.55 2.51 0.49
C LEU A 683 -25.53 2.07 1.55
N GLU A 684 -24.27 2.31 1.29
CA GLU A 684 -23.19 2.20 2.26
C GLU A 684 -22.57 3.57 2.51
N LEU A 685 -22.42 3.94 3.76
CA LEU A 685 -21.73 5.12 4.23
C LEU A 685 -20.43 4.70 4.92
N PHE A 686 -19.39 5.47 4.73
CA PHE A 686 -18.11 5.24 5.41
C PHE A 686 -17.49 6.54 5.87
N ALA A 687 -16.77 6.45 6.98
CA ALA A 687 -15.99 7.55 7.51
C ALA A 687 -14.72 7.00 8.13
N ASN A 688 -13.63 7.74 8.01
CA ASN A 688 -12.41 7.46 8.75
C ASN A 688 -11.71 8.77 9.12
N GLY A 689 -10.91 8.74 10.18
CA GLY A 689 -10.19 9.92 10.62
C GLY A 689 -9.05 9.59 11.57
N LEU A 690 -8.09 10.50 11.63
CA LEU A 690 -6.96 10.48 12.55
C LEU A 690 -6.78 11.88 13.16
N VAL A 691 -6.47 11.92 14.45
CA VAL A 691 -5.87 13.08 15.12
C VAL A 691 -4.62 12.59 15.83
N ALA A 692 -3.46 13.22 15.59
CA ALA A 692 -2.17 12.81 16.11
C ALA A 692 -1.28 14.02 16.46
N ASP A 693 -0.30 13.79 17.33
CA ASP A 693 0.65 14.82 17.77
C ASP A 693 2.10 14.28 17.72
N PRO A 694 2.61 13.99 16.52
CA PRO A 694 3.98 13.49 16.33
C PRO A 694 5.00 14.62 16.56
N ARG A 695 5.95 14.42 17.47
CA ARG A 695 6.95 15.44 17.83
C ARG A 695 8.29 14.87 18.28
N ILE A 696 9.36 15.66 18.13
CA ILE A 696 10.64 15.43 18.81
C ILE A 696 10.51 15.90 20.26
N THR A 697 10.82 15.03 21.21
CA THR A 697 10.72 15.30 22.65
C THR A 697 12.06 15.62 23.31
N SER A 698 13.14 15.05 22.79
CA SER A 698 14.50 15.24 23.26
C SER A 698 15.44 15.38 22.08
N PRO A 699 15.60 16.61 21.54
CA PRO A 699 16.50 16.83 20.40
C PRO A 699 17.94 16.49 20.76
N SER A 700 18.68 15.94 19.82
CA SER A 700 20.12 15.72 19.99
C SER A 700 20.87 17.05 20.09
N ALA A 701 22.01 17.08 20.78
CA ALA A 701 22.82 18.29 20.95
C ALA A 701 23.29 18.94 19.63
N ARG A 702 23.30 18.17 18.55
CA ARG A 702 23.65 18.63 17.19
C ARG A 702 22.45 19.15 16.42
N PHE A 703 21.22 18.93 16.91
CA PHE A 703 19.99 19.37 16.31
C PHE A 703 19.56 20.67 16.99
N ASP A 704 19.55 21.79 16.24
CA ASP A 704 19.32 23.13 16.79
C ASP A 704 17.99 23.20 17.56
N SER A 705 18.05 23.61 18.82
CA SER A 705 16.93 23.74 19.76
C SER A 705 15.87 24.77 19.34
N ARG A 706 16.14 25.61 18.35
CA ARG A 706 15.22 26.62 17.79
C ARG A 706 14.28 26.06 16.73
N ARG A 707 14.32 24.77 16.46
CA ARG A 707 13.50 24.12 15.44
C ARG A 707 12.13 23.74 15.98
N ASP A 708 11.16 23.64 15.08
CA ASP A 708 9.85 23.12 15.43
C ASP A 708 9.98 21.65 15.84
N ALA A 709 9.35 21.32 16.95
CA ALA A 709 9.35 19.95 17.46
C ALA A 709 8.47 18.99 16.67
N SER A 710 7.53 19.49 15.82
CA SER A 710 6.64 18.63 15.02
C SER A 710 7.42 17.83 13.99
N LEU A 711 7.07 16.56 13.82
CA LEU A 711 7.65 15.75 12.74
C LEU A 711 7.19 16.31 11.37
N PRO A 712 8.09 16.38 10.38
CA PRO A 712 7.76 16.95 9.08
C PRO A 712 6.95 16.00 8.22
N GLY A 713 6.15 16.55 7.30
CA GLY A 713 5.47 15.81 6.26
C GLY A 713 4.16 15.15 6.66
N VAL A 714 3.72 15.33 7.91
CA VAL A 714 2.51 14.66 8.40
C VAL A 714 1.48 15.65 8.93
N PRO A 715 0.21 15.54 8.52
CA PRO A 715 -0.85 16.33 9.07
C PRO A 715 -1.18 15.86 10.50
N ARG A 716 -1.55 16.81 11.38
CA ARG A 716 -2.04 16.48 12.73
C ARG A 716 -3.46 15.92 12.74
N ALA A 717 -4.20 16.13 11.68
CA ALA A 717 -5.55 15.60 11.51
C ALA A 717 -5.80 15.26 10.04
N SER A 718 -6.54 14.18 9.80
CA SER A 718 -7.10 13.84 8.50
C SER A 718 -8.47 13.21 8.69
N ALA A 719 -9.37 13.42 7.75
CA ALA A 719 -10.71 12.86 7.80
C ALA A 719 -11.22 12.57 6.38
N ASN A 720 -11.91 11.46 6.22
CA ASN A 720 -12.57 11.08 4.98
C ASN A 720 -13.99 10.62 5.30
N VAL A 721 -14.94 11.04 4.48
CA VAL A 721 -16.31 10.56 4.52
C VAL A 721 -16.75 10.26 3.10
N GLY A 722 -17.61 9.26 2.94
CA GLY A 722 -18.10 8.94 1.61
C GLY A 722 -19.27 7.97 1.64
N PHE A 723 -19.79 7.72 0.45
CA PHE A 723 -20.90 6.84 0.23
C PHE A 723 -20.70 5.99 -1.02
N SER A 724 -21.36 4.85 -1.03
CA SER A 724 -21.56 4.01 -2.20
C SER A 724 -23.03 3.63 -2.27
N TRP A 725 -23.66 3.94 -3.38
CA TRP A 725 -25.07 3.68 -3.61
C TRP A 725 -25.25 2.89 -4.90
N HIS A 726 -26.14 1.89 -4.84
CA HIS A 726 -26.50 1.12 -6.01
C HIS A 726 -28.01 0.90 -6.03
N ARG A 727 -28.60 0.92 -7.19
CA ARG A 727 -30.04 0.68 -7.37
C ARG A 727 -30.29 -0.19 -8.59
N PRO A 728 -30.90 -1.36 -8.44
CA PRO A 728 -31.36 -2.14 -9.58
C PRO A 728 -32.33 -1.35 -10.45
N LEU A 729 -32.15 -1.40 -11.76
CA LEU A 729 -33.00 -0.82 -12.78
C LEU A 729 -33.51 -1.96 -13.69
N GLY A 730 -34.58 -2.63 -13.26
CA GLY A 730 -35.02 -3.87 -13.83
C GLY A 730 -34.09 -5.05 -13.50
N GLU A 731 -34.13 -6.11 -14.30
CA GLU A 731 -33.40 -7.36 -14.05
C GLU A 731 -31.96 -7.35 -14.53
N ARG A 732 -31.56 -6.42 -15.38
CA ARG A 732 -30.28 -6.47 -16.12
C ARG A 732 -29.34 -5.31 -15.86
N LEU A 733 -29.83 -4.23 -15.31
CA LEU A 733 -29.05 -3.01 -15.10
C LEU A 733 -29.07 -2.60 -13.63
N GLN A 734 -28.00 -1.99 -13.19
CA GLN A 734 -27.84 -1.39 -11.87
C GLN A 734 -27.27 0.01 -12.03
N LEU A 735 -27.87 1.00 -11.37
CA LEU A 735 -27.29 2.33 -11.24
C LEU A 735 -26.30 2.33 -10.11
N LEU A 736 -25.19 3.02 -10.30
CA LEU A 736 -24.13 3.19 -9.32
C LEU A 736 -23.89 4.68 -9.06
N ALA A 737 -23.68 5.04 -7.81
CA ALA A 737 -23.20 6.36 -7.43
C ALA A 737 -22.24 6.22 -6.25
N ASP A 738 -21.01 6.69 -6.44
CA ASP A 738 -19.97 6.68 -5.43
C ASP A 738 -19.48 8.11 -5.22
N GLY A 739 -19.23 8.50 -3.98
CA GLY A 739 -18.73 9.82 -3.69
C GLY A 739 -17.97 9.88 -2.37
N GLY A 740 -17.07 10.84 -2.25
CA GLY A 740 -16.31 11.06 -1.04
C GLY A 740 -15.74 12.45 -0.92
N LEU A 741 -15.55 12.86 0.32
CA LEU A 741 -14.86 14.08 0.71
C LEU A 741 -13.68 13.70 1.58
N SER A 742 -12.54 14.30 1.32
CA SER A 742 -11.30 14.11 2.07
C SER A 742 -10.78 15.44 2.58
N TYR A 743 -10.34 15.49 3.83
CA TYR A 743 -9.64 16.61 4.44
C TYR A 743 -8.26 16.19 4.91
N VAL A 744 -7.25 16.96 4.53
CA VAL A 744 -5.87 16.80 4.96
C VAL A 744 -5.47 18.05 5.74
N GLY A 745 -5.20 17.89 7.03
CA GLY A 745 -4.83 18.99 7.90
C GLY A 745 -3.46 19.59 7.60
N ALA A 746 -3.15 20.70 8.22
CA ALA A 746 -1.88 21.42 8.06
C ALA A 746 -0.69 20.59 8.55
N SER A 747 0.41 20.67 7.81
CA SER A 747 1.71 20.09 8.15
C SER A 747 2.85 21.01 7.72
N ARG A 748 4.09 20.62 7.98
CA ARG A 748 5.30 21.40 7.66
C ARG A 748 6.31 20.54 6.92
N LEU A 749 7.12 21.16 6.06
CA LEU A 749 8.12 20.46 5.26
C LEU A 749 9.35 20.06 6.08
N THR A 750 9.81 20.93 6.98
CA THR A 750 11.09 20.77 7.68
C THR A 750 10.93 20.99 9.18
N PHE A 751 11.96 20.60 9.94
CA PHE A 751 12.10 20.94 11.36
C PHE A 751 12.49 22.42 11.60
N ASP A 752 12.83 23.20 10.57
CA ASP A 752 13.26 24.59 10.73
C ASP A 752 12.05 25.51 10.96
N GLY A 753 11.89 25.95 12.20
CA GLY A 753 10.83 26.89 12.59
C GLY A 753 10.93 28.29 11.96
N ARG A 754 12.09 28.66 11.39
CA ARG A 754 12.29 29.92 10.67
C ARG A 754 11.79 29.82 9.22
N GLN A 755 11.83 28.66 8.62
CA GLN A 755 11.33 28.41 7.29
C GLN A 755 9.97 27.72 7.39
N GLN A 756 8.91 28.52 7.57
CA GLN A 756 7.54 28.00 7.71
C GLN A 756 6.96 27.56 6.36
N TYR A 757 7.46 26.49 5.81
CA TYR A 757 6.86 25.86 4.63
C TYR A 757 5.61 25.08 5.06
N ARG A 758 4.48 25.78 5.07
CA ARG A 758 3.16 25.17 5.35
C ARG A 758 2.68 24.41 4.11
N MET A 759 2.14 23.25 4.34
CA MET A 759 1.46 22.41 3.37
C MET A 759 0.24 21.74 4.01
N GLY A 760 -0.64 21.13 3.20
CA GLY A 760 -1.89 20.58 3.71
C GLY A 760 -2.95 21.67 3.89
N ASP A 761 -3.89 21.45 4.82
CA ASP A 761 -5.04 22.31 5.15
C ASP A 761 -5.98 22.53 3.95
N TYR A 762 -6.39 21.42 3.33
CA TYR A 762 -7.28 21.45 2.18
C TYR A 762 -8.29 20.30 2.21
N GLY A 763 -9.42 20.53 1.53
CA GLY A 763 -10.43 19.53 1.26
C GLY A 763 -10.54 19.19 -0.23
N THR A 764 -10.79 17.94 -0.55
CA THR A 764 -11.07 17.48 -1.91
C THR A 764 -12.35 16.67 -1.95
N GLY A 765 -12.98 16.63 -3.12
CA GLY A 765 -14.14 15.80 -3.37
C GLY A 765 -14.00 14.98 -4.65
N ARG A 766 -14.63 13.81 -4.64
CA ARG A 766 -14.82 12.95 -5.80
C ARG A 766 -16.28 12.56 -5.92
N LEU A 767 -16.79 12.49 -7.14
CA LEU A 767 -18.11 11.92 -7.47
C LEU A 767 -17.99 11.03 -8.71
N ALA A 768 -18.63 9.88 -8.68
CA ALA A 768 -18.73 8.96 -9.80
C ALA A 768 -20.16 8.45 -9.94
N LEU A 769 -20.66 8.43 -11.17
CA LEU A 769 -21.98 7.92 -11.52
C LEU A 769 -21.81 6.85 -12.62
N GLY A 770 -22.47 5.73 -12.47
CA GLY A 770 -22.29 4.62 -13.40
C GLY A 770 -23.52 3.79 -13.62
N VAL A 771 -23.41 2.94 -14.61
CA VAL A 771 -24.36 1.88 -14.95
C VAL A 771 -23.59 0.59 -15.06
N GLU A 772 -24.06 -0.44 -14.40
CA GLU A 772 -23.53 -1.79 -14.44
C GLU A 772 -24.54 -2.73 -15.07
N ALA A 773 -24.07 -3.57 -15.95
CA ALA A 773 -24.79 -4.71 -16.52
C ALA A 773 -24.02 -5.99 -16.19
N SER A 774 -24.56 -7.13 -16.60
CA SER A 774 -23.95 -8.43 -16.26
C SER A 774 -22.50 -8.61 -16.66
N ALA A 775 -22.07 -7.99 -17.75
CA ALA A 775 -20.72 -8.15 -18.29
C ALA A 775 -19.94 -6.83 -18.41
N TRP A 776 -20.56 -5.68 -18.25
CA TRP A 776 -19.88 -4.41 -18.42
C TRP A 776 -20.34 -3.37 -17.40
N THR A 777 -19.44 -2.45 -17.07
CA THR A 777 -19.71 -1.27 -16.23
C THR A 777 -19.20 -0.04 -16.96
N ALA A 778 -20.00 1.02 -17.00
CA ALA A 778 -19.61 2.34 -17.50
C ALA A 778 -19.77 3.37 -16.39
N THR A 779 -18.72 4.14 -16.07
CA THR A 779 -18.70 5.11 -14.98
C THR A 779 -18.13 6.44 -15.45
N VAL A 780 -18.87 7.52 -15.28
CA VAL A 780 -18.38 8.91 -15.41
C VAL A 780 -17.96 9.39 -14.04
N PHE A 781 -16.80 10.04 -13.95
CA PHE A 781 -16.28 10.53 -12.67
C PHE A 781 -15.72 11.94 -12.77
N VAL A 782 -15.68 12.60 -11.62
CA VAL A 782 -15.02 13.90 -11.41
C VAL A 782 -14.14 13.78 -10.17
N ASP A 783 -12.83 13.91 -10.35
CA ASP A 783 -11.84 14.03 -9.29
C ASP A 783 -11.54 15.51 -9.03
N ASN A 784 -11.23 15.87 -7.79
CA ASN A 784 -11.12 17.25 -7.34
C ASN A 784 -12.35 18.07 -7.76
N LEU A 785 -13.52 17.64 -7.31
CA LEU A 785 -14.84 18.17 -7.69
C LEU A 785 -14.95 19.69 -7.56
N PHE A 786 -14.31 20.25 -6.53
CA PHE A 786 -14.36 21.68 -6.21
C PHE A 786 -13.26 22.49 -6.89
N ASP A 787 -12.40 21.84 -7.68
CA ASP A 787 -11.20 22.44 -8.28
C ASP A 787 -10.31 23.13 -7.24
N THR A 788 -10.16 22.48 -6.09
CA THR A 788 -9.37 22.99 -4.98
C THR A 788 -7.91 23.19 -5.41
N GLU A 789 -7.42 24.39 -5.30
CA GLU A 789 -5.99 24.69 -5.41
C GLU A 789 -5.34 24.54 -4.04
N ALA A 790 -4.36 23.66 -3.91
CA ALA A 790 -3.71 23.42 -2.63
C ALA A 790 -2.23 23.08 -2.81
N ASN A 791 -1.44 23.39 -1.79
CA ASN A 791 -0.11 22.82 -1.60
C ASN A 791 -0.24 21.49 -0.88
N THR A 792 -0.22 20.40 -1.62
CA THR A 792 -0.35 19.06 -1.06
C THR A 792 0.91 18.63 -0.32
N PHE A 793 2.06 19.12 -0.80
CA PHE A 793 3.36 18.77 -0.27
C PHE A 793 4.35 19.85 -0.71
N ALA A 794 4.83 20.64 0.25
CA ALA A 794 5.86 21.61 -0.05
C ALA A 794 7.11 20.85 -0.48
N TYR A 795 7.42 20.92 -1.77
CA TYR A 795 8.62 20.33 -2.32
C TYR A 795 9.65 21.42 -2.54
N SER A 796 10.87 21.13 -2.27
CA SER A 796 11.95 21.97 -2.70
C SER A 796 13.03 21.10 -3.31
N ASP A 797 13.53 21.51 -4.45
CA ASP A 797 14.84 21.12 -4.91
C ASP A 797 15.81 21.33 -3.74
N PRO A 798 16.52 20.29 -3.27
CA PRO A 798 17.43 20.41 -2.13
C PRO A 798 18.49 21.49 -2.33
N PHE A 799 18.76 21.89 -3.57
CA PHE A 799 19.70 22.92 -3.91
C PHE A 799 19.12 24.33 -3.80
N ARG A 800 17.78 24.48 -3.86
CA ARG A 800 17.06 25.78 -3.83
C ARG A 800 16.25 26.01 -2.57
N LEU A 801 16.26 25.10 -1.61
CA LEU A 801 15.52 25.22 -0.35
C LEU A 801 15.63 26.61 0.33
N PRO A 802 16.80 27.28 0.33
CA PRO A 802 16.91 28.61 0.90
C PRO A 802 16.41 29.73 -0.02
N ASP A 803 16.35 29.49 -1.33
CA ASP A 803 16.26 30.57 -2.32
C ASP A 803 14.86 30.69 -2.95
N ALA A 804 14.08 29.61 -3.02
CA ALA A 804 12.77 29.62 -3.65
C ALA A 804 11.80 28.66 -2.95
N GLN A 805 10.61 29.13 -2.64
CA GLN A 805 9.54 28.30 -2.11
C GLN A 805 8.86 27.54 -3.26
N ALA A 806 9.16 26.25 -3.33
CA ALA A 806 8.46 25.32 -4.20
C ALA A 806 7.29 24.67 -3.44
N ILE A 807 6.19 24.45 -4.15
CA ILE A 807 5.00 23.77 -3.67
C ILE A 807 4.61 22.67 -4.67
N THR A 808 4.02 21.60 -4.19
CA THR A 808 3.44 20.56 -5.05
C THR A 808 1.95 20.82 -5.14
N PRO A 809 1.45 21.31 -6.31
CA PRO A 809 0.03 21.62 -6.46
C PRO A 809 -0.80 20.34 -6.45
N LEU A 810 -1.99 20.42 -5.86
CA LEU A 810 -3.01 19.42 -6.09
C LEU A 810 -3.30 19.32 -7.59
N ARG A 811 -3.52 18.11 -8.09
CA ARG A 811 -3.93 17.93 -9.48
C ARG A 811 -5.26 18.66 -9.72
N PRO A 812 -5.37 19.51 -10.76
CA PRO A 812 -6.61 20.19 -11.10
C PRO A 812 -7.76 19.21 -11.36
N ARG A 813 -8.98 19.73 -11.34
CA ARG A 813 -10.19 18.93 -11.60
C ARG A 813 -10.00 18.07 -12.85
N THR A 814 -10.36 16.79 -12.70
CA THR A 814 -10.22 15.80 -13.75
C THR A 814 -11.55 15.09 -13.96
N ILE A 815 -12.06 15.13 -15.18
CA ILE A 815 -13.32 14.50 -15.58
C ILE A 815 -13.00 13.32 -16.51
N GLY A 816 -13.64 12.16 -16.29
CA GLY A 816 -13.36 10.99 -17.10
C GLY A 816 -14.49 9.99 -17.22
N LEU A 817 -14.29 9.05 -18.13
CA LEU A 817 -15.15 7.88 -18.36
C LEU A 817 -14.30 6.63 -18.23
N THR A 818 -14.78 5.69 -17.45
CA THR A 818 -14.23 4.33 -17.31
C THR A 818 -15.21 3.32 -17.88
N LEU A 819 -14.71 2.43 -18.72
CA LEU A 819 -15.43 1.25 -19.22
C LEU A 819 -14.71 0.01 -18.70
N ARG A 820 -15.46 -0.94 -18.18
CA ARG A 820 -14.98 -2.26 -17.77
C ARG A 820 -15.85 -3.33 -18.40
N TRP A 821 -15.21 -4.39 -18.83
CA TRP A 821 -15.88 -5.58 -19.32
C TRP A 821 -15.22 -6.82 -18.71
N ALA A 822 -16.01 -7.81 -18.36
CA ALA A 822 -15.52 -9.10 -17.87
C ALA A 822 -16.34 -10.23 -18.51
N SER A 823 -15.64 -11.30 -18.93
CA SER A 823 -16.31 -12.57 -19.25
C SER A 823 -16.98 -13.13 -18.01
N ARG A 824 -18.10 -13.79 -18.20
CA ARG A 824 -18.78 -14.54 -17.15
C ARG A 824 -18.09 -15.87 -16.90
#